data_ffb69ae9fc2752fa40b4a15afd6e9144
#
_entry.id   ffb69ae9fc2752fa40b4a15afd6e9144
#
_cell.length_a   1.000
_cell.length_b   1.000
_cell.length_c   1.000
_cell.angle_alpha   90.00
_cell.angle_beta   90.00
_cell.angle_gamma   90.00
#
_symmetry.space_group_name_H-M   'P 1'
#
loop_
_entity.id
_entity.type
_entity.pdbx_description
1 polymer ?
#
loop_
_entity_poly.entity_id
_entity_poly.type
_entity_poly.pdbx_seq_one_letter_code
_entity_poly.pdbx_strand_id
1 'polypeptide(L)'
;MRIKRIGRRGRSVLAAASLLAGVGLAGVTGVAGATSAAASPAHAKSPAPHVMVIMMENTDYSQAIGSAAMPYLNELAHEYAGFTQAYGWSYPSLPNYVELLAGSDLGITSDCDPGDSGCTDLKASTFTDELESAGVSWHAYFQDDVSGCDTNPSDFFHGNYDVEHNAWAYMADFSTQCKHLSNFGPLLSNLSKRDAPDYNYVVPDLDNDGGDNGTMSSGDTWFSTEIPKIMKTSWYKQGGQIVILYDTGYGDSGGFNGSTGGQLPPLVVVSAHTRGMGLKAAPLNTAGVLRSLEHSYGVAYLGDAASPANGSLGTALVAGRPTGPQAKQLFAGAVASTGTGSKVAVRTVGNTLAFNGVYRYKDGSTVEVGENAHGQGVVATKRAGAVVVHGSSDLESVSCPTSTTCWAAGLATTGSDEGVLAKIVNGKPAQVRRVPAFYGLYGISCPSASTCEAVGYDTSDIADAVTTITNGVPSAPAEVTGGGEWLNDISCPTASQCYAAGLVNYTASIVPITAGVPGTPVTYPDAWYVGGLACPSVGNCILDGEAGNTGEGMVTGLTNGAADPVKLVSGTEYLYGVGCSSGSDCLLAGASQVGVTGYSHGVVLDDLDGTLGAIRSLPDTNGFGQVACGTTLNQCVTVGAADRK
;
A
#
# COMPACT_ATOMS: atom_id res chain seq x y z
N MET A 1 -0.65 8.44 47.33
CA MET A 1 -0.74 9.81 47.83
C MET A 1 -1.59 10.66 46.91
N ARG A 2 -2.71 11.08 47.45
CA ARG A 2 -3.77 12.01 46.95
C ARG A 2 -4.02 12.25 45.45
N ILE A 3 -5.11 11.67 45.02
CA ILE A 3 -5.95 12.00 43.87
C ILE A 3 -6.67 13.34 44.13
N LYS A 4 -6.71 14.24 43.13
CA LYS A 4 -7.66 15.35 43.11
C LYS A 4 -8.59 15.19 41.89
N ARG A 5 -9.86 14.88 42.18
CA ARG A 5 -11.00 15.03 41.26
C ARG A 5 -11.35 16.52 41.16
N ILE A 6 -11.67 16.98 39.95
CA ILE A 6 -12.40 18.24 39.74
C ILE A 6 -13.62 17.94 38.86
N GLY A 7 -14.75 18.44 39.34
CA GLY A 7 -16.07 18.01 38.98
C GLY A 7 -16.66 18.68 37.72
N ARG A 8 -17.66 18.00 37.21
CA ARG A 8 -18.63 18.45 36.22
C ARG A 8 -19.50 19.59 36.77
N ARG A 9 -19.79 20.62 35.92
CA ARG A 9 -20.97 21.44 36.01
C ARG A 9 -21.73 21.39 34.71
N GLY A 10 -22.91 20.77 34.76
CA GLY A 10 -23.92 20.84 33.73
C GLY A 10 -24.69 22.16 33.81
N ARG A 11 -25.21 22.61 32.68
CA ARG A 11 -26.29 23.59 32.61
C ARG A 11 -27.35 23.07 31.64
N SER A 12 -28.49 22.73 32.24
CA SER A 12 -29.79 22.54 31.57
C SER A 12 -30.38 23.90 31.27
N VAL A 13 -31.02 24.06 30.11
CA VAL A 13 -31.97 25.13 29.85
C VAL A 13 -33.27 24.52 29.34
N LEU A 14 -34.34 24.82 30.09
CA LEU A 14 -35.71 24.37 29.84
C LEU A 14 -36.35 25.08 28.64
N ALA A 15 -37.23 24.33 27.99
CA ALA A 15 -38.21 24.82 27.05
C ALA A 15 -39.37 25.56 27.77
N ALA A 16 -39.92 26.57 27.14
CA ALA A 16 -41.24 27.12 27.48
C ALA A 16 -42.06 27.26 26.19
N ALA A 17 -43.20 26.58 26.19
CA ALA A 17 -44.23 26.69 25.18
C ALA A 17 -45.15 27.84 25.52
N SER A 18 -45.68 28.55 24.54
CA SER A 18 -46.88 29.39 24.68
C SER A 18 -47.72 29.33 23.42
N LEU A 19 -48.93 28.82 23.57
CA LEU A 19 -50.04 28.91 22.62
C LEU A 19 -50.60 30.36 22.60
N LEU A 20 -51.01 30.81 21.42
CA LEU A 20 -52.17 31.66 21.28
C LEU A 20 -52.80 31.58 19.88
N ALA A 21 -54.09 31.40 19.84
CA ALA A 21 -54.93 31.23 18.67
C ALA A 21 -55.32 32.59 18.07
N GLY A 22 -55.61 32.65 16.77
CA GLY A 22 -56.24 33.77 16.11
C GLY A 22 -56.73 33.43 14.71
N VAL A 23 -58.01 33.48 14.50
CA VAL A 23 -58.80 33.16 13.32
C VAL A 23 -58.66 34.22 12.23
N GLY A 24 -58.61 33.81 10.95
CA GLY A 24 -58.80 34.72 9.80
C GLY A 24 -58.83 33.94 8.46
N LEU A 25 -60.05 33.76 7.91
CA LEU A 25 -60.30 33.24 6.57
C LEU A 25 -59.91 34.27 5.50
N ALA A 26 -59.20 33.85 4.48
CA ALA A 26 -59.37 34.31 3.09
C ALA A 26 -58.72 33.31 2.14
N GLY A 27 -59.50 32.76 1.20
CA GLY A 27 -59.03 31.77 0.24
C GLY A 27 -58.23 32.39 -0.91
N VAL A 28 -57.21 31.66 -1.32
CA VAL A 28 -56.59 31.77 -2.64
C VAL A 28 -56.18 30.35 -3.08
N THR A 29 -56.67 29.96 -4.23
CA THR A 29 -56.31 28.73 -4.94
C THR A 29 -54.83 28.77 -5.37
N GLY A 30 -54.01 27.95 -4.74
CA GLY A 30 -52.59 27.80 -5.04
C GLY A 30 -52.29 26.36 -5.47
N VAL A 31 -51.77 26.22 -6.66
CA VAL A 31 -51.31 25.00 -7.28
C VAL A 31 -50.34 24.26 -6.35
N ALA A 32 -50.66 23.02 -5.99
CA ALA A 32 -49.79 22.13 -5.25
C ALA A 32 -48.56 21.78 -6.10
N GLY A 33 -47.48 22.50 -5.91
CA GLY A 33 -46.15 22.10 -6.34
C GLY A 33 -45.67 20.94 -5.44
N ALA A 34 -45.66 19.74 -6.00
CA ALA A 34 -44.99 18.62 -5.37
C ALA A 34 -43.50 18.96 -5.30
N THR A 35 -43.00 19.29 -4.11
CA THR A 35 -41.56 19.28 -3.85
C THR A 35 -41.12 17.81 -3.87
N SER A 36 -40.58 17.40 -5.01
CA SER A 36 -39.79 16.17 -5.06
C SER A 36 -38.66 16.32 -4.04
N ALA A 37 -38.70 15.50 -2.99
CA ALA A 37 -37.54 15.29 -2.16
C ALA A 37 -36.41 14.85 -3.09
N ALA A 38 -35.39 15.70 -3.23
CA ALA A 38 -34.17 15.31 -3.89
C ALA A 38 -33.65 14.07 -3.17
N ALA A 39 -33.62 12.93 -3.83
CA ALA A 39 -32.92 11.77 -3.36
C ALA A 39 -31.47 12.21 -3.04
N SER A 40 -31.02 11.93 -1.85
CA SER A 40 -29.61 12.10 -1.50
C SER A 40 -28.79 11.43 -2.60
N PRO A 41 -27.77 12.10 -3.15
CA PRO A 41 -26.93 11.46 -4.16
C PRO A 41 -26.37 10.16 -3.54
N ALA A 42 -26.61 9.05 -4.20
CA ALA A 42 -25.97 7.79 -3.86
C ALA A 42 -24.46 8.05 -3.76
N HIS A 43 -23.87 7.70 -2.65
CA HIS A 43 -22.44 7.83 -2.45
C HIS A 43 -21.74 7.04 -3.56
N ALA A 44 -21.06 7.75 -4.43
CA ALA A 44 -20.27 7.14 -5.47
C ALA A 44 -19.08 6.43 -4.79
N LYS A 45 -18.97 5.11 -4.97
CA LYS A 45 -17.90 4.30 -4.39
C LYS A 45 -16.54 4.82 -4.82
N SER A 46 -15.63 4.92 -3.85
CA SER A 46 -14.18 5.00 -4.11
C SER A 46 -13.74 3.75 -4.86
N PRO A 47 -12.85 3.81 -5.85
CA PRO A 47 -12.22 2.62 -6.38
C PRO A 47 -11.30 2.05 -5.29
N ALA A 48 -11.81 1.04 -4.61
CA ALA A 48 -11.06 0.24 -3.66
C ALA A 48 -9.97 -0.56 -4.40
N PRO A 49 -8.90 -1.00 -3.73
CA PRO A 49 -7.95 -1.91 -4.34
C PRO A 49 -8.67 -3.19 -4.75
N HIS A 50 -8.25 -3.78 -5.84
CA HIS A 50 -8.73 -5.10 -6.24
C HIS A 50 -7.86 -6.16 -5.56
N VAL A 51 -8.34 -6.79 -4.50
CA VAL A 51 -7.61 -7.87 -3.80
C VAL A 51 -8.44 -9.15 -3.81
N MET A 52 -7.78 -10.26 -4.08
CA MET A 52 -8.32 -11.61 -3.97
C MET A 52 -7.47 -12.39 -2.98
N VAL A 53 -8.08 -13.01 -1.98
CA VAL A 53 -7.44 -14.01 -1.14
C VAL A 53 -7.87 -15.39 -1.62
N ILE A 54 -6.90 -16.27 -1.86
CA ILE A 54 -7.12 -17.69 -2.10
C ILE A 54 -6.61 -18.43 -0.87
N MET A 55 -7.52 -19.05 -0.11
CA MET A 55 -7.20 -19.79 1.09
C MET A 55 -7.09 -21.28 0.77
N MET A 56 -5.96 -21.86 1.13
CA MET A 56 -5.60 -23.25 0.91
C MET A 56 -5.43 -23.94 2.26
N GLU A 57 -5.23 -25.26 2.23
CA GLU A 57 -5.30 -26.12 3.40
C GLU A 57 -4.00 -26.84 3.78
N ASN A 58 -3.81 -27.03 5.08
CA ASN A 58 -3.02 -28.06 5.78
C ASN A 58 -1.65 -28.42 5.14
N THR A 59 -0.80 -27.47 4.82
CA THR A 59 0.51 -27.77 4.23
C THR A 59 1.63 -27.05 4.98
N ASP A 60 2.73 -27.77 5.27
CA ASP A 60 3.91 -27.20 5.90
C ASP A 60 4.87 -26.55 4.87
N TYR A 61 5.56 -25.50 5.27
CA TYR A 61 6.60 -24.88 4.48
C TYR A 61 7.63 -25.87 3.93
N SER A 62 8.13 -26.77 4.79
CA SER A 62 9.17 -27.73 4.42
C SER A 62 8.72 -28.75 3.37
N GLN A 63 7.42 -28.96 3.22
CA GLN A 63 6.84 -29.84 2.22
C GLN A 63 6.63 -29.14 0.87
N ALA A 64 6.42 -27.82 0.88
CA ALA A 64 6.07 -27.03 -0.30
C ALA A 64 7.29 -26.41 -0.98
N ILE A 65 8.20 -25.79 -0.22
CA ILE A 65 9.32 -25.04 -0.79
C ILE A 65 10.30 -25.96 -1.50
N GLY A 66 10.60 -25.66 -2.77
CA GLY A 66 11.47 -26.47 -3.62
C GLY A 66 10.93 -27.87 -3.95
N SER A 67 9.67 -28.17 -3.59
CA SER A 67 9.04 -29.46 -3.83
C SER A 67 8.69 -29.67 -5.30
N ALA A 68 8.97 -30.86 -5.82
CA ALA A 68 8.51 -31.28 -7.13
C ALA A 68 6.97 -31.48 -7.21
N ALA A 69 6.29 -31.51 -6.08
CA ALA A 69 4.84 -31.60 -6.00
C ALA A 69 4.16 -30.22 -6.18
N MET A 70 4.88 -29.11 -5.97
CA MET A 70 4.36 -27.75 -6.06
C MET A 70 5.21 -26.85 -6.97
N PRO A 71 5.46 -27.24 -8.22
CA PRO A 71 6.34 -26.47 -9.10
C PRO A 71 5.78 -25.09 -9.44
N TYR A 72 4.45 -24.96 -9.61
CA TYR A 72 3.83 -23.70 -10.00
C TYR A 72 3.78 -22.70 -8.83
N LEU A 73 3.46 -23.14 -7.61
CA LEU A 73 3.54 -22.28 -6.43
C LEU A 73 4.97 -21.76 -6.22
N ASN A 74 5.97 -22.62 -6.36
CA ASN A 74 7.37 -22.22 -6.25
C ASN A 74 7.78 -21.23 -7.37
N GLU A 75 7.31 -21.43 -8.60
CA GLU A 75 7.50 -20.47 -9.70
C GLU A 75 6.89 -19.11 -9.33
N LEU A 76 5.63 -19.09 -8.87
CA LEU A 76 4.97 -17.86 -8.44
C LEU A 76 5.71 -17.16 -7.29
N ALA A 77 6.18 -17.93 -6.29
CA ALA A 77 6.91 -17.37 -5.15
C ALA A 77 8.24 -16.73 -5.56
N HIS A 78 8.90 -17.26 -6.59
CA HIS A 78 10.13 -16.69 -7.15
C HIS A 78 9.88 -15.56 -8.15
N GLU A 79 8.77 -15.60 -8.88
CA GLU A 79 8.44 -14.55 -9.87
C GLU A 79 7.77 -13.32 -9.23
N TYR A 80 6.99 -13.52 -8.16
CA TYR A 80 6.24 -12.47 -7.45
C TYR A 80 6.71 -12.34 -6.00
N ALA A 81 5.99 -11.65 -5.13
CA ALA A 81 6.38 -11.57 -3.72
C ALA A 81 6.02 -12.86 -2.96
N GLY A 82 7.02 -13.67 -2.63
CA GLY A 82 6.88 -14.94 -1.91
C GLY A 82 7.41 -14.85 -0.48
N PHE A 83 6.53 -14.83 0.53
CA PHE A 83 6.90 -14.74 1.94
C PHE A 83 7.23 -16.12 2.50
N THR A 84 8.47 -16.36 2.84
CA THR A 84 8.96 -17.66 3.32
C THR A 84 8.78 -17.87 4.82
N GLN A 85 8.36 -16.85 5.56
CA GLN A 85 8.12 -16.89 7.00
C GLN A 85 6.66 -16.52 7.31
N ALA A 86 5.71 -17.14 6.61
CA ALA A 86 4.29 -17.06 6.92
C ALA A 86 3.92 -18.15 7.94
N TYR A 87 3.03 -17.83 8.88
CA TYR A 87 2.60 -18.72 9.97
C TYR A 87 1.09 -18.70 10.10
N GLY A 88 0.48 -19.88 10.33
CA GLY A 88 -0.92 -20.00 10.73
C GLY A 88 -1.13 -19.39 12.13
N TRP A 89 -2.37 -18.95 12.40
CA TRP A 89 -2.72 -18.42 13.71
C TRP A 89 -2.73 -19.52 14.76
N SER A 90 -3.45 -20.60 14.46
CA SER A 90 -3.68 -21.71 15.37
C SER A 90 -3.76 -23.03 14.61
N TYR A 91 -3.97 -24.11 15.34
CA TYR A 91 -4.36 -25.43 14.86
C TYR A 91 -5.61 -25.87 15.62
N PRO A 92 -6.65 -26.45 15.02
CA PRO A 92 -6.76 -26.84 13.60
C PRO A 92 -7.21 -25.68 12.66
N SER A 93 -7.91 -25.99 11.54
CA SER A 93 -8.19 -25.09 10.44
C SER A 93 -9.15 -23.95 10.76
N LEU A 94 -10.33 -24.22 11.28
CA LEU A 94 -11.41 -23.24 11.47
C LEU A 94 -10.98 -21.97 12.24
N PRO A 95 -10.20 -22.04 13.35
CA PRO A 95 -9.69 -20.84 14.02
C PRO A 95 -8.97 -19.84 13.10
N ASN A 96 -8.28 -20.31 12.05
CA ASN A 96 -7.55 -19.47 11.11
C ASN A 96 -8.46 -18.73 10.13
N TYR A 97 -9.53 -19.39 9.68
CA TYR A 97 -10.57 -18.79 8.87
C TYR A 97 -11.31 -17.69 9.62
N VAL A 98 -11.63 -17.96 10.91
CA VAL A 98 -12.29 -16.97 11.77
C VAL A 98 -11.36 -15.81 12.13
N GLU A 99 -10.08 -16.08 12.41
CA GLU A 99 -9.06 -15.05 12.65
C GLU A 99 -8.93 -14.12 11.46
N LEU A 100 -8.83 -14.67 10.24
CA LEU A 100 -8.70 -13.86 9.03
C LEU A 100 -9.97 -13.01 8.75
N LEU A 101 -11.13 -13.46 9.20
CA LEU A 101 -12.40 -12.75 9.01
C LEU A 101 -12.67 -11.72 10.11
N ALA A 102 -12.36 -12.03 11.37
CA ALA A 102 -12.79 -11.23 12.53
C ALA A 102 -11.63 -10.63 13.35
N GLY A 103 -10.37 -10.94 13.03
CA GLY A 103 -9.20 -10.51 13.79
C GLY A 103 -9.11 -11.17 15.17
N SER A 104 -9.79 -12.28 15.35
CA SER A 104 -9.78 -13.13 16.55
C SER A 104 -10.37 -14.49 16.21
N ASP A 105 -9.85 -15.55 16.80
CA ASP A 105 -10.45 -16.88 16.72
C ASP A 105 -11.80 -17.00 17.43
N LEU A 106 -12.23 -15.96 18.13
CA LEU A 106 -13.47 -15.87 18.92
C LEU A 106 -13.66 -17.01 19.92
N GLY A 107 -12.56 -17.63 20.32
CA GLY A 107 -12.52 -18.75 21.27
C GLY A 107 -12.78 -20.11 20.63
N ILE A 108 -12.80 -20.21 19.31
CA ILE A 108 -12.85 -21.48 18.58
C ILE A 108 -11.47 -22.15 18.67
N THR A 109 -11.46 -23.42 19.06
CA THR A 109 -10.23 -24.21 19.26
C THR A 109 -10.30 -25.60 18.61
N SER A 110 -11.29 -25.82 17.73
CA SER A 110 -11.52 -27.08 17.02
C SER A 110 -12.29 -26.83 15.74
N ASP A 111 -12.28 -27.79 14.82
CA ASP A 111 -13.12 -27.82 13.63
C ASP A 111 -14.51 -28.33 14.04
N CYS A 112 -15.32 -27.43 14.54
CA CYS A 112 -16.67 -27.69 15.00
C CYS A 112 -17.70 -27.23 13.97
N ASP A 113 -18.84 -27.90 13.93
CA ASP A 113 -19.93 -27.56 13.02
C ASP A 113 -20.70 -26.29 13.44
N PRO A 114 -21.25 -25.52 12.50
CA PRO A 114 -22.22 -24.48 12.82
C PRO A 114 -23.42 -25.06 13.56
N GLY A 115 -23.68 -24.56 14.77
CA GLY A 115 -24.72 -25.11 15.67
C GLY A 115 -24.17 -25.81 16.88
N ASP A 116 -22.92 -26.21 16.88
CA ASP A 116 -22.26 -26.76 18.07
C ASP A 116 -22.07 -25.70 19.15
N SER A 117 -21.92 -26.15 20.39
CA SER A 117 -21.75 -25.26 21.53
C SER A 117 -20.43 -24.44 21.41
N GLY A 118 -20.55 -23.14 21.27
CA GLY A 118 -19.42 -22.25 21.09
C GLY A 118 -19.08 -21.95 19.63
N CYS A 119 -19.73 -22.60 18.68
CA CYS A 119 -19.47 -22.50 17.24
C CYS A 119 -20.68 -21.99 16.46
N THR A 120 -21.53 -21.18 17.08
CA THR A 120 -22.74 -20.65 16.44
C THR A 120 -23.05 -19.23 16.92
N ASP A 121 -23.68 -18.44 16.06
CA ASP A 121 -24.10 -17.08 16.35
C ASP A 121 -22.97 -16.21 16.95
N LEU A 122 -21.75 -16.37 16.46
CA LEU A 122 -20.60 -15.59 16.90
C LEU A 122 -20.84 -14.11 16.64
N LYS A 123 -20.62 -13.29 17.67
CA LYS A 123 -20.89 -11.85 17.62
C LYS A 123 -19.58 -11.07 17.60
N ALA A 124 -19.13 -10.75 16.42
CA ALA A 124 -17.98 -9.87 16.21
C ALA A 124 -18.23 -9.03 14.97
N SER A 125 -17.60 -7.87 14.86
CA SER A 125 -17.45 -7.20 13.57
C SER A 125 -16.49 -8.00 12.72
N THR A 126 -16.80 -8.14 11.45
CA THR A 126 -15.96 -8.83 10.47
C THR A 126 -15.26 -7.86 9.54
N PHE A 127 -14.19 -8.30 8.90
CA PHE A 127 -13.53 -7.51 7.86
C PHE A 127 -14.51 -7.11 6.74
N THR A 128 -15.43 -8.00 6.40
CA THR A 128 -16.45 -7.70 5.38
C THR A 128 -17.49 -6.69 5.84
N ASP A 129 -17.79 -6.60 7.13
CA ASP A 129 -18.62 -5.51 7.69
C ASP A 129 -17.92 -4.16 7.57
N GLU A 130 -16.60 -4.13 7.85
CA GLU A 130 -15.79 -2.93 7.67
C GLU A 130 -15.74 -2.51 6.19
N LEU A 131 -15.60 -3.46 5.26
CA LEU A 131 -15.67 -3.19 3.83
C LEU A 131 -17.03 -2.63 3.41
N GLU A 132 -18.15 -3.24 3.88
CA GLU A 132 -19.50 -2.73 3.60
C GLU A 132 -19.69 -1.31 4.15
N SER A 133 -19.21 -1.06 5.37
CA SER A 133 -19.26 0.26 6.01
C SER A 133 -18.48 1.30 5.20
N ALA A 134 -17.35 0.92 4.61
CA ALA A 134 -16.54 1.74 3.70
C ALA A 134 -17.13 1.84 2.28
N GLY A 135 -18.20 1.11 1.98
CA GLY A 135 -18.82 1.08 0.65
C GLY A 135 -18.02 0.27 -0.37
N VAL A 136 -17.10 -0.58 0.06
CA VAL A 136 -16.30 -1.50 -0.75
C VAL A 136 -17.14 -2.72 -1.09
N SER A 137 -17.09 -3.17 -2.35
CA SER A 137 -17.81 -4.36 -2.79
C SER A 137 -16.99 -5.62 -2.56
N TRP A 138 -17.64 -6.68 -2.09
CA TRP A 138 -16.96 -7.95 -1.86
C TRP A 138 -17.81 -9.15 -2.27
N HIS A 139 -17.14 -10.30 -2.50
CA HIS A 139 -17.78 -11.58 -2.76
C HIS A 139 -16.85 -12.73 -2.36
N ALA A 140 -17.43 -13.80 -1.80
CA ALA A 140 -16.71 -15.02 -1.50
C ALA A 140 -17.22 -16.19 -2.38
N TYR A 141 -16.29 -17.03 -2.80
CA TYR A 141 -16.53 -18.16 -3.70
C TYR A 141 -15.99 -19.44 -3.06
N PHE A 142 -16.86 -20.40 -2.88
CA PHE A 142 -16.52 -21.72 -2.33
C PHE A 142 -16.72 -22.76 -3.41
N GLN A 143 -15.67 -23.49 -3.76
CA GLN A 143 -15.77 -24.54 -4.77
C GLN A 143 -16.66 -25.67 -4.21
N ASP A 144 -17.51 -26.22 -5.06
CA ASP A 144 -18.49 -27.27 -4.74
C ASP A 144 -19.58 -26.92 -3.70
N ASP A 145 -19.61 -25.70 -3.14
CA ASP A 145 -20.78 -25.23 -2.42
C ASP A 145 -22.01 -25.19 -3.35
N VAL A 146 -23.10 -25.80 -2.93
CA VAL A 146 -24.31 -25.91 -3.77
C VAL A 146 -25.16 -24.65 -3.78
N SER A 147 -25.09 -23.80 -2.75
CA SER A 147 -26.00 -22.66 -2.59
C SER A 147 -25.35 -21.32 -2.25
N GLY A 148 -24.07 -21.29 -1.90
CA GLY A 148 -23.37 -20.14 -1.33
C GLY A 148 -23.72 -19.86 0.13
N CYS A 149 -24.77 -20.47 0.65
CA CYS A 149 -25.28 -20.30 2.01
C CYS A 149 -25.51 -21.65 2.70
N ASP A 150 -24.72 -22.63 2.34
CA ASP A 150 -24.84 -23.95 2.94
C ASP A 150 -24.16 -23.98 4.31
N THR A 151 -24.90 -24.43 5.32
CA THR A 151 -24.41 -24.65 6.69
C THR A 151 -24.55 -26.10 7.11
N ASN A 152 -24.81 -26.99 6.14
CA ASN A 152 -25.08 -28.37 6.46
C ASN A 152 -23.77 -29.14 6.68
N PRO A 153 -23.45 -29.53 7.92
CA PRO A 153 -22.23 -30.28 8.22
C PRO A 153 -22.19 -31.67 7.55
N SER A 154 -23.31 -32.13 6.99
CA SER A 154 -23.39 -33.43 6.32
C SER A 154 -23.05 -33.35 4.82
N ASP A 155 -22.76 -32.21 4.28
CA ASP A 155 -22.41 -32.06 2.85
C ASP A 155 -21.00 -32.54 2.48
N PHE A 156 -20.22 -32.99 3.44
CA PHE A 156 -19.08 -33.89 3.24
C PHE A 156 -19.41 -35.12 2.31
N PHE A 157 -20.69 -35.36 2.05
CA PHE A 157 -21.17 -36.43 1.16
C PHE A 157 -21.87 -35.93 -0.12
N HIS A 158 -21.97 -34.61 -0.36
CA HIS A 158 -22.70 -34.07 -1.52
C HIS A 158 -21.84 -33.19 -2.45
N GLY A 159 -20.57 -33.17 -2.27
CA GLY A 159 -19.55 -32.41 -2.97
C GLY A 159 -18.32 -32.36 -2.08
N ASN A 160 -17.26 -31.78 -2.54
CA ASN A 160 -16.04 -31.63 -1.76
C ASN A 160 -15.98 -30.25 -1.04
N TYR A 161 -17.14 -29.64 -0.75
CA TYR A 161 -17.24 -28.43 0.06
C TYR A 161 -17.23 -28.78 1.54
N ASP A 162 -16.48 -28.04 2.34
CA ASP A 162 -16.50 -28.12 3.79
C ASP A 162 -16.95 -26.79 4.40
N VAL A 163 -17.92 -26.87 5.33
CA VAL A 163 -18.47 -25.68 5.99
C VAL A 163 -17.47 -25.02 6.94
N GLU A 164 -16.52 -25.77 7.50
CA GLU A 164 -15.49 -25.23 8.39
C GLU A 164 -14.53 -24.28 7.66
N HIS A 165 -14.45 -24.35 6.33
CA HIS A 165 -13.71 -23.41 5.50
C HIS A 165 -14.50 -22.13 5.16
N ASN A 166 -15.74 -22.02 5.67
CA ASN A 166 -16.60 -20.86 5.49
C ASN A 166 -16.88 -20.15 6.83
N ALA A 167 -15.95 -19.30 7.28
CA ALA A 167 -16.06 -18.59 8.55
C ALA A 167 -17.37 -17.77 8.70
N TRP A 168 -17.97 -17.30 7.61
CA TRP A 168 -19.26 -16.58 7.67
C TRP A 168 -20.38 -17.46 8.21
N ALA A 169 -20.36 -18.77 7.98
CA ALA A 169 -21.37 -19.70 8.44
C ALA A 169 -21.53 -19.74 9.97
N TYR A 170 -20.51 -19.29 10.69
CA TYR A 170 -20.48 -19.25 12.16
C TYR A 170 -20.95 -17.90 12.73
N MET A 171 -21.07 -16.86 11.90
CA MET A 171 -21.43 -15.52 12.35
C MET A 171 -22.93 -15.35 12.54
N ALA A 172 -23.32 -14.53 13.54
CA ALA A 172 -24.71 -14.29 13.89
C ALA A 172 -25.54 -13.62 12.78
N ASP A 173 -24.90 -12.95 11.84
CA ASP A 173 -25.52 -12.25 10.71
C ASP A 173 -25.42 -13.00 9.38
N PHE A 174 -24.98 -14.27 9.41
CA PHE A 174 -24.75 -15.11 8.24
C PHE A 174 -25.86 -15.02 7.18
N SER A 175 -27.13 -15.10 7.61
CA SER A 175 -28.27 -15.02 6.69
C SER A 175 -28.33 -13.72 5.87
N THR A 176 -27.75 -12.63 6.38
CA THR A 176 -27.68 -11.36 5.67
C THR A 176 -26.47 -11.28 4.74
N GLN A 177 -25.42 -12.03 5.03
CA GLN A 177 -24.18 -12.09 4.26
C GLN A 177 -24.27 -13.04 3.06
N CYS A 178 -25.20 -13.98 3.06
CA CYS A 178 -25.45 -14.97 2.00
C CYS A 178 -25.51 -14.39 0.58
N LYS A 179 -25.99 -13.18 0.42
CA LYS A 179 -26.05 -12.47 -0.90
C LYS A 179 -24.66 -12.27 -1.54
N HIS A 180 -23.61 -12.37 -0.74
CA HIS A 180 -22.21 -12.19 -1.17
C HIS A 180 -21.46 -13.53 -1.28
N LEU A 181 -22.12 -14.64 -1.02
CA LEU A 181 -21.50 -15.95 -1.06
C LEU A 181 -22.05 -16.74 -2.26
N SER A 182 -21.20 -17.51 -2.92
CA SER A 182 -21.63 -18.37 -4.03
C SER A 182 -20.65 -19.52 -4.25
N ASN A 183 -21.07 -20.49 -5.05
CA ASN A 183 -20.14 -21.46 -5.58
C ASN A 183 -19.10 -20.80 -6.52
N PHE A 184 -18.08 -21.55 -6.89
CA PHE A 184 -16.97 -21.08 -7.71
C PHE A 184 -17.34 -20.73 -9.16
N GLY A 185 -18.41 -21.31 -9.71
CA GLY A 185 -18.78 -21.17 -11.13
C GLY A 185 -18.85 -19.73 -11.67
N PRO A 186 -19.43 -18.77 -10.93
CA PRO A 186 -19.54 -17.38 -11.39
C PRO A 186 -18.22 -16.58 -11.35
N LEU A 187 -17.15 -17.03 -10.69
CA LEU A 187 -15.94 -16.26 -10.43
C LEU A 187 -15.42 -15.51 -11.66
N LEU A 188 -15.01 -16.22 -12.69
CA LEU A 188 -14.41 -15.61 -13.89
C LEU A 188 -15.36 -14.65 -14.61
N SER A 189 -16.66 -14.97 -14.61
CA SER A 189 -17.66 -14.09 -15.21
C SER A 189 -17.83 -12.80 -14.41
N ASN A 190 -17.81 -12.88 -13.06
CA ASN A 190 -17.88 -11.73 -12.17
C ASN A 190 -16.64 -10.84 -12.31
N LEU A 191 -15.44 -11.42 -12.29
CA LEU A 191 -14.18 -10.70 -12.46
C LEU A 191 -14.02 -10.05 -13.86
N SER A 192 -14.84 -10.43 -14.83
CA SER A 192 -14.85 -9.85 -16.16
C SER A 192 -15.87 -8.73 -16.34
N LYS A 193 -16.73 -8.48 -15.33
CA LYS A 193 -17.71 -7.40 -15.34
C LYS A 193 -17.06 -6.05 -14.99
N ARG A 194 -17.71 -4.97 -15.38
CA ARG A 194 -17.28 -3.61 -15.04
C ARG A 194 -17.43 -3.29 -13.54
N ASP A 195 -18.38 -3.94 -12.89
CA ASP A 195 -18.72 -3.85 -11.48
C ASP A 195 -18.28 -5.11 -10.71
N ALA A 196 -17.14 -5.67 -11.11
CA ALA A 196 -16.50 -6.77 -10.39
C ALA A 196 -16.28 -6.39 -8.93
N PRO A 197 -16.43 -7.34 -7.97
CA PRO A 197 -16.17 -7.04 -6.57
C PRO A 197 -14.73 -6.57 -6.35
N ASP A 198 -14.57 -5.57 -5.47
CA ASP A 198 -13.24 -5.04 -5.13
C ASP A 198 -12.45 -6.06 -4.32
N TYR A 199 -13.07 -6.65 -3.28
CA TYR A 199 -12.50 -7.75 -2.52
C TYR A 199 -13.15 -9.08 -2.92
N ASN A 200 -12.31 -10.09 -3.15
CA ASN A 200 -12.75 -11.44 -3.47
C ASN A 200 -12.07 -12.44 -2.53
N TYR A 201 -12.82 -13.41 -2.05
CA TYR A 201 -12.31 -14.51 -1.25
C TYR A 201 -12.63 -15.83 -1.95
N VAL A 202 -11.67 -16.71 -2.05
CA VAL A 202 -11.80 -17.97 -2.81
C VAL A 202 -11.29 -19.12 -1.97
N VAL A 203 -12.09 -20.16 -1.84
CA VAL A 203 -11.69 -21.42 -1.20
C VAL A 203 -11.91 -22.54 -2.22
N PRO A 204 -10.86 -23.27 -2.62
CA PRO A 204 -10.99 -24.50 -3.40
C PRO A 204 -11.75 -25.56 -2.62
N ASP A 205 -12.22 -26.60 -3.31
CA ASP A 205 -12.79 -27.77 -2.67
C ASP A 205 -11.71 -28.69 -2.08
N LEU A 206 -12.11 -29.67 -1.26
CA LEU A 206 -11.22 -30.58 -0.55
C LEU A 206 -10.29 -31.42 -1.47
N ASP A 207 -10.63 -31.61 -2.74
CA ASP A 207 -9.76 -32.28 -3.72
C ASP A 207 -8.67 -31.35 -4.26
N ASN A 208 -8.88 -30.03 -4.17
CA ASN A 208 -8.07 -28.99 -4.81
C ASN A 208 -7.38 -28.02 -3.82
N ASP A 209 -7.69 -28.07 -2.53
CA ASP A 209 -7.16 -27.19 -1.50
C ASP A 209 -5.69 -27.46 -1.12
N GLY A 210 -5.16 -28.62 -1.52
CA GLY A 210 -3.76 -29.01 -1.30
C GLY A 210 -3.51 -29.83 -0.04
N GLY A 211 -4.49 -29.97 0.86
CA GLY A 211 -4.31 -30.55 2.19
C GLY A 211 -5.20 -31.73 2.53
N ASP A 212 -6.50 -31.61 2.42
CA ASP A 212 -7.45 -32.56 3.01
C ASP A 212 -7.63 -33.89 2.23
N ASN A 213 -8.58 -33.95 1.31
CA ASN A 213 -8.74 -35.11 0.43
C ASN A 213 -7.79 -35.05 -0.77
N GLY A 214 -7.30 -33.84 -1.08
CA GLY A 214 -6.38 -33.57 -2.16
C GLY A 214 -4.94 -33.90 -1.81
N THR A 215 -4.07 -33.41 -2.65
CA THR A 215 -2.61 -33.51 -2.48
C THR A 215 -2.02 -32.15 -2.81
N MET A 216 -0.79 -31.89 -2.35
CA MET A 216 -0.03 -30.72 -2.80
C MET A 216 0.00 -30.59 -4.33
N SER A 217 0.09 -31.71 -5.06
CA SER A 217 0.09 -31.72 -6.53
C SER A 217 -1.27 -31.36 -7.13
N SER A 218 -2.39 -31.71 -6.49
CA SER A 218 -3.72 -31.28 -6.96
C SER A 218 -3.92 -29.80 -6.73
N GLY A 219 -3.53 -29.26 -5.56
CA GLY A 219 -3.53 -27.83 -5.28
C GLY A 219 -2.66 -27.04 -6.27
N ASP A 220 -1.44 -27.50 -6.56
CA ASP A 220 -0.56 -26.85 -7.55
C ASP A 220 -1.14 -26.92 -8.97
N THR A 221 -1.81 -28.02 -9.32
CA THR A 221 -2.54 -28.16 -10.59
C THR A 221 -3.68 -27.17 -10.67
N TRP A 222 -4.43 -26.98 -9.56
CA TRP A 222 -5.48 -25.98 -9.47
C TRP A 222 -4.92 -24.56 -9.68
N PHE A 223 -3.82 -24.21 -9.01
CA PHE A 223 -3.14 -22.93 -9.22
C PHE A 223 -2.76 -22.71 -10.68
N SER A 224 -2.08 -23.66 -11.29
CA SER A 224 -1.62 -23.55 -12.68
C SER A 224 -2.79 -23.50 -13.69
N THR A 225 -3.97 -23.94 -13.29
CA THR A 225 -5.19 -23.91 -14.09
C THR A 225 -5.98 -22.61 -13.90
N GLU A 226 -6.17 -22.14 -12.65
CA GLU A 226 -7.10 -21.05 -12.36
C GLU A 226 -6.41 -19.68 -12.33
N ILE A 227 -5.20 -19.57 -11.76
CA ILE A 227 -4.50 -18.29 -11.67
C ILE A 227 -4.30 -17.64 -13.05
N PRO A 228 -3.85 -18.34 -14.11
CA PRO A 228 -3.73 -17.74 -15.43
C PRO A 228 -5.06 -17.30 -16.05
N LYS A 229 -6.18 -17.92 -15.66
CA LYS A 229 -7.52 -17.49 -16.09
C LYS A 229 -7.92 -16.20 -15.40
N ILE A 230 -7.71 -16.11 -14.08
CA ILE A 230 -7.95 -14.91 -13.27
C ILE A 230 -7.11 -13.73 -13.78
N MET A 231 -5.82 -13.93 -14.05
CA MET A 231 -4.92 -12.91 -14.60
C MET A 231 -5.35 -12.37 -15.99
N LYS A 232 -6.18 -13.11 -16.73
CA LYS A 232 -6.73 -12.64 -18.01
C LYS A 232 -7.96 -11.76 -17.87
N THR A 233 -8.59 -11.70 -16.71
CA THR A 233 -9.81 -10.89 -16.47
C THR A 233 -9.52 -9.39 -16.49
N SER A 234 -10.59 -8.60 -16.65
CA SER A 234 -10.48 -7.13 -16.56
C SER A 234 -10.15 -6.67 -15.14
N TRP A 235 -10.63 -7.38 -14.11
CA TRP A 235 -10.36 -7.12 -12.71
C TRP A 235 -8.84 -7.16 -12.41
N TYR A 236 -8.16 -8.23 -12.82
CA TYR A 236 -6.70 -8.35 -12.61
C TYR A 236 -5.92 -7.30 -13.41
N LYS A 237 -6.26 -7.09 -14.68
CA LYS A 237 -5.60 -6.09 -15.54
C LYS A 237 -5.79 -4.64 -15.08
N GLN A 238 -6.75 -4.38 -14.22
CA GLN A 238 -6.99 -3.07 -13.60
C GLN A 238 -6.34 -2.95 -12.21
N GLY A 239 -5.28 -3.71 -11.94
CA GLY A 239 -4.53 -3.65 -10.69
C GLY A 239 -4.92 -4.73 -9.68
N GLY A 240 -5.48 -5.84 -10.15
CA GLY A 240 -5.80 -6.99 -9.29
C GLY A 240 -4.57 -7.59 -8.64
N GLN A 241 -4.68 -7.92 -7.36
CA GLN A 241 -3.67 -8.51 -6.51
C GLN A 241 -4.22 -9.82 -5.93
N ILE A 242 -3.54 -10.93 -6.16
CA ILE A 242 -3.95 -12.25 -5.68
C ILE A 242 -3.03 -12.63 -4.52
N VAL A 243 -3.59 -12.82 -3.33
CA VAL A 243 -2.88 -13.30 -2.13
C VAL A 243 -3.19 -14.78 -1.98
N ILE A 244 -2.19 -15.63 -2.13
CA ILE A 244 -2.29 -17.06 -1.89
C ILE A 244 -1.83 -17.31 -0.46
N LEU A 245 -2.71 -17.82 0.38
CA LEU A 245 -2.49 -18.08 1.79
C LEU A 245 -2.92 -19.51 2.11
N TYR A 246 -2.23 -20.16 3.03
CA TYR A 246 -2.63 -21.41 3.67
C TYR A 246 -3.15 -21.11 5.08
N ASP A 247 -4.07 -21.91 5.57
CA ASP A 247 -4.68 -21.72 6.88
C ASP A 247 -3.75 -22.12 8.02
N THR A 248 -3.30 -23.37 8.05
CA THR A 248 -2.42 -23.93 9.08
C THR A 248 -1.44 -24.94 8.49
N GLY A 249 -0.30 -25.13 9.16
CA GLY A 249 0.58 -26.26 8.95
C GLY A 249 0.15 -27.47 9.81
N TYR A 250 0.89 -28.58 9.74
CA TYR A 250 0.61 -29.76 10.56
C TYR A 250 1.04 -29.59 12.04
N GLY A 251 0.76 -28.44 12.64
CA GLY A 251 0.66 -28.22 14.06
C GLY A 251 1.94 -28.06 14.87
N ASP A 252 3.07 -28.59 14.45
CA ASP A 252 4.24 -28.76 15.33
C ASP A 252 5.42 -27.87 15.04
N SER A 253 5.40 -27.07 14.00
CA SER A 253 6.59 -26.34 13.52
C SER A 253 6.75 -24.93 14.11
N GLY A 254 6.06 -24.62 15.20
CA GLY A 254 6.16 -23.35 15.91
C GLY A 254 5.19 -22.30 15.38
N GLY A 255 5.46 -21.05 15.66
CA GLY A 255 4.61 -19.92 15.28
C GLY A 255 5.38 -18.63 15.35
N PHE A 256 4.70 -17.54 15.03
CA PHE A 256 5.24 -16.19 15.07
C PHE A 256 4.35 -15.29 15.94
N ASN A 257 4.96 -14.55 16.86
CA ASN A 257 4.30 -13.60 17.76
C ASN A 257 3.12 -14.20 18.55
N GLY A 258 3.27 -15.43 19.04
CA GLY A 258 2.25 -16.13 19.84
C GLY A 258 1.29 -17.00 19.05
N SER A 259 1.28 -16.95 17.72
CA SER A 259 0.55 -17.94 16.91
C SER A 259 1.17 -19.33 17.03
N THR A 260 0.38 -20.37 16.78
CA THR A 260 0.77 -21.78 16.96
C THR A 260 0.45 -22.65 15.74
N GLY A 261 -0.06 -22.07 14.66
CA GLY A 261 -0.55 -22.80 13.47
C GLY A 261 0.55 -23.28 12.51
N GLY A 262 1.81 -23.30 12.93
CA GLY A 262 2.92 -23.81 12.11
C GLY A 262 3.40 -22.82 11.02
N GLN A 263 4.56 -23.15 10.43
CA GLN A 263 5.09 -22.40 9.29
C GLN A 263 4.44 -22.91 7.99
N LEU A 264 3.79 -22.01 7.30
CA LEU A 264 3.03 -22.26 6.08
C LEU A 264 3.92 -22.32 4.83
N PRO A 265 3.45 -22.92 3.72
CA PRO A 265 4.02 -22.70 2.40
C PRO A 265 4.24 -21.21 2.12
N PRO A 266 5.11 -20.84 1.14
CA PRO A 266 5.29 -19.43 0.85
C PRO A 266 3.95 -18.75 0.57
N LEU A 267 3.59 -17.76 1.38
CA LEU A 267 2.49 -16.87 1.05
C LEU A 267 2.92 -16.04 -0.15
N VAL A 268 2.11 -16.01 -1.20
CA VAL A 268 2.49 -15.34 -2.45
C VAL A 268 1.50 -14.24 -2.78
N VAL A 269 2.00 -13.06 -3.08
CA VAL A 269 1.19 -11.96 -3.63
C VAL A 269 1.50 -11.80 -5.11
N VAL A 270 0.56 -12.22 -5.96
CA VAL A 270 0.68 -12.17 -7.43
C VAL A 270 0.00 -10.91 -7.97
N SER A 271 0.77 -9.98 -8.47
CA SER A 271 0.26 -8.76 -9.13
C SER A 271 1.29 -8.22 -10.12
N ALA A 272 0.89 -7.27 -10.96
CA ALA A 272 1.85 -6.57 -11.82
C ALA A 272 2.91 -5.80 -11.00
N HIS A 273 2.53 -5.36 -9.80
CA HIS A 273 3.41 -4.63 -8.88
C HIS A 273 4.46 -5.52 -8.22
N THR A 274 4.09 -6.76 -7.88
CA THR A 274 4.99 -7.68 -7.15
C THR A 274 5.86 -8.55 -8.06
N ARG A 275 5.72 -8.40 -9.36
CA ARG A 275 6.53 -9.16 -10.32
C ARG A 275 8.01 -8.80 -10.16
N GLY A 276 8.86 -9.81 -9.95
CA GLY A 276 10.28 -9.64 -9.69
C GLY A 276 10.65 -9.44 -8.22
N MET A 277 9.68 -9.36 -7.30
CA MET A 277 9.98 -9.20 -5.87
C MET A 277 10.58 -10.45 -5.21
N GLY A 278 10.34 -11.65 -5.74
CA GLY A 278 10.90 -12.92 -5.30
C GLY A 278 10.64 -13.27 -3.83
N LEU A 279 11.49 -14.13 -3.27
CA LEU A 279 11.33 -14.63 -1.90
C LEU A 279 11.71 -13.58 -0.86
N LYS A 280 10.89 -13.48 0.19
CA LYS A 280 11.04 -12.55 1.31
C LYS A 280 11.03 -13.29 2.63
N ALA A 281 11.97 -12.96 3.50
CA ALA A 281 12.11 -13.56 4.83
C ALA A 281 11.42 -12.73 5.93
N ALA A 282 10.36 -11.97 5.59
CA ALA A 282 9.61 -11.20 6.56
C ALA A 282 8.60 -12.08 7.29
N PRO A 283 8.68 -12.20 8.61
CA PRO A 283 7.75 -13.01 9.37
C PRO A 283 6.40 -12.30 9.51
N LEU A 284 5.32 -13.05 9.28
CA LEU A 284 3.95 -12.63 9.55
C LEU A 284 3.08 -13.85 9.87
N ASN A 285 1.97 -13.61 10.55
CA ASN A 285 0.94 -14.62 10.78
C ASN A 285 -0.40 -14.21 10.13
N THR A 286 -1.44 -15.02 10.29
CA THR A 286 -2.77 -14.77 9.73
C THR A 286 -3.33 -13.38 10.11
N ALA A 287 -3.15 -12.94 11.38
CA ALA A 287 -3.53 -11.60 11.81
C ALA A 287 -2.75 -10.49 11.08
N GLY A 288 -1.47 -10.73 10.77
CA GLY A 288 -0.65 -9.82 9.96
C GLY A 288 -1.12 -9.72 8.50
N VAL A 289 -1.68 -10.81 7.96
CA VAL A 289 -2.34 -10.78 6.64
C VAL A 289 -3.60 -9.94 6.70
N LEU A 290 -4.48 -10.18 7.68
CA LEU A 290 -5.70 -9.37 7.88
C LEU A 290 -5.36 -7.90 8.05
N ARG A 291 -4.36 -7.58 8.89
CA ARG A 291 -3.84 -6.21 9.03
C ARG A 291 -3.50 -5.56 7.69
N SER A 292 -2.85 -6.32 6.81
CA SER A 292 -2.45 -5.81 5.48
C SER A 292 -3.63 -5.58 4.56
N LEU A 293 -4.65 -6.44 4.63
CA LEU A 293 -5.91 -6.29 3.91
C LEU A 293 -6.66 -5.03 4.40
N GLU A 294 -6.86 -4.90 5.71
CA GLU A 294 -7.51 -3.74 6.33
C GLU A 294 -6.79 -2.44 5.98
N HIS A 295 -5.45 -2.46 6.06
CA HIS A 295 -4.63 -1.33 5.65
C HIS A 295 -4.87 -0.95 4.18
N SER A 296 -4.89 -1.94 3.28
CA SER A 296 -5.04 -1.69 1.84
C SER A 296 -6.40 -1.04 1.48
N TYR A 297 -7.43 -1.32 2.27
CA TYR A 297 -8.77 -0.74 2.11
C TYR A 297 -9.01 0.51 2.97
N GLY A 298 -8.08 0.84 3.89
CA GLY A 298 -8.21 1.97 4.80
C GLY A 298 -9.36 1.81 5.81
N VAL A 299 -9.63 0.58 6.23
CA VAL A 299 -10.65 0.25 7.25
C VAL A 299 -10.01 0.02 8.62
N ALA A 300 -10.84 -0.07 9.67
CA ALA A 300 -10.35 -0.29 11.03
C ALA A 300 -9.68 -1.65 11.19
N TYR A 301 -8.65 -1.72 12.04
CA TYR A 301 -8.04 -3.00 12.39
C TYR A 301 -8.86 -3.74 13.43
N LEU A 302 -9.18 -4.98 13.14
CA LEU A 302 -9.93 -5.87 14.02
C LEU A 302 -8.99 -6.67 14.92
N GLY A 303 -9.35 -6.81 16.18
CA GLY A 303 -8.71 -7.73 17.13
C GLY A 303 -7.19 -7.74 17.08
N ASP A 304 -6.62 -8.92 16.82
CA ASP A 304 -5.18 -9.17 16.78
C ASP A 304 -4.48 -8.51 15.58
N ALA A 305 -5.20 -8.20 14.50
CA ALA A 305 -4.68 -7.44 13.37
C ALA A 305 -4.29 -5.98 13.75
N ALA A 306 -4.79 -5.48 14.89
CA ALA A 306 -4.36 -4.17 15.42
C ALA A 306 -2.90 -4.18 15.88
N SER A 307 -2.30 -5.33 16.16
CA SER A 307 -0.91 -5.44 16.59
C SER A 307 0.05 -5.49 15.40
N PRO A 308 0.95 -4.51 15.23
CA PRO A 308 1.97 -4.57 14.19
C PRO A 308 3.00 -5.69 14.41
N ALA A 309 3.08 -6.23 15.64
CA ALA A 309 3.95 -7.37 15.96
C ALA A 309 3.57 -8.65 15.21
N ASN A 310 2.37 -8.74 14.63
CA ASN A 310 1.91 -9.86 13.80
C ASN A 310 2.48 -9.82 12.37
N GLY A 311 3.30 -8.83 12.05
CA GLY A 311 3.89 -8.64 10.74
C GLY A 311 2.91 -8.03 9.74
N SER A 312 3.33 -7.92 8.48
CA SER A 312 2.49 -7.45 7.38
C SER A 312 3.03 -7.87 6.02
N LEU A 313 2.20 -7.76 4.99
CA LEU A 313 2.62 -7.92 3.59
C LEU A 313 3.40 -6.70 3.08
N GLY A 314 3.47 -5.63 3.87
CA GLY A 314 4.17 -4.40 3.53
C GLY A 314 3.79 -3.89 2.13
N THR A 315 4.80 -3.50 1.36
CA THR A 315 4.61 -3.00 -0.01
C THR A 315 4.15 -4.04 -1.03
N ALA A 316 4.14 -5.32 -0.68
CA ALA A 316 3.64 -6.36 -1.59
C ALA A 316 2.13 -6.27 -1.82
N LEU A 317 1.37 -5.73 -0.85
CA LEU A 317 -0.04 -5.43 -1.01
C LEU A 317 -0.22 -3.92 -1.12
N VAL A 318 -0.46 -3.44 -2.32
CA VAL A 318 -0.62 -2.01 -2.57
C VAL A 318 -2.03 -1.57 -2.17
N ALA A 319 -2.11 -0.57 -1.32
CA ALA A 319 -3.35 0.16 -1.10
C ALA A 319 -3.87 0.71 -2.42
N GLY A 320 -5.16 0.51 -2.71
CA GLY A 320 -5.74 0.97 -3.97
C GLY A 320 -5.59 2.48 -4.09
N ARG A 321 -4.85 2.91 -5.09
CA ARG A 321 -4.93 4.30 -5.50
C ARG A 321 -6.29 4.50 -6.16
N PRO A 322 -7.13 5.41 -5.66
CA PRO A 322 -8.41 5.68 -6.30
C PRO A 322 -8.15 6.23 -7.72
N THR A 323 -8.56 5.49 -8.74
CA THR A 323 -8.47 5.90 -10.15
C THR A 323 -9.86 6.26 -10.68
N GLY A 324 -9.97 7.33 -11.47
CA GLY A 324 -11.21 7.72 -12.14
C GLY A 324 -11.93 8.96 -11.55
N PRO A 325 -13.16 9.25 -12.00
CA PRO A 325 -13.88 10.47 -11.59
C PRO A 325 -14.15 10.61 -10.09
N GLN A 326 -14.16 9.51 -9.37
CA GLN A 326 -14.42 9.45 -7.93
C GLN A 326 -13.18 9.78 -7.09
N ALA A 327 -11.99 9.42 -7.57
CA ALA A 327 -10.72 9.84 -6.96
C ALA A 327 -10.59 11.37 -6.89
N LYS A 328 -11.22 12.08 -7.84
CA LYS A 328 -11.31 13.54 -7.80
C LYS A 328 -12.06 14.10 -6.58
N GLN A 329 -12.92 13.29 -5.95
CA GLN A 329 -13.72 13.73 -4.80
C GLN A 329 -13.05 13.43 -3.46
N LEU A 330 -12.16 12.46 -3.37
CA LEU A 330 -11.65 11.96 -2.09
C LEU A 330 -10.24 12.45 -1.76
N PHE A 331 -9.34 12.51 -2.75
CA PHE A 331 -7.97 12.94 -2.51
C PHE A 331 -7.58 14.13 -3.39
N ALA A 332 -6.64 14.90 -2.90
CA ALA A 332 -5.96 15.94 -3.66
C ALA A 332 -4.47 15.89 -3.32
N GLY A 333 -3.61 16.09 -4.31
CA GLY A 333 -2.19 16.23 -4.05
C GLY A 333 -1.95 17.29 -2.97
N ALA A 334 -1.18 16.95 -1.97
CA ALA A 334 -0.87 17.77 -0.82
C ALA A 334 0.57 18.25 -0.85
N VAL A 335 0.77 19.47 -0.39
CA VAL A 335 2.08 20.07 -0.19
C VAL A 335 2.15 20.60 1.22
N ALA A 336 2.98 20.00 2.07
CA ALA A 336 3.24 20.46 3.42
C ALA A 336 4.52 21.29 3.46
N SER A 337 4.47 22.44 4.10
CA SER A 337 5.59 23.37 4.23
C SER A 337 5.88 23.64 5.69
N THR A 338 7.13 23.47 6.11
CA THR A 338 7.59 23.82 7.45
C THR A 338 7.69 25.33 7.61
N GLY A 339 7.45 25.82 8.81
CA GLY A 339 7.53 27.24 9.18
C GLY A 339 8.26 27.42 10.52
N THR A 340 8.38 28.66 10.98
CA THR A 340 8.99 28.95 12.29
C THR A 340 8.21 28.32 13.44
N GLY A 341 8.88 27.57 14.31
CA GLY A 341 8.32 27.00 15.54
C GLY A 341 7.31 25.90 15.27
N SER A 342 7.72 24.68 15.04
CA SER A 342 6.91 23.45 14.93
C SER A 342 5.65 23.51 14.04
N LYS A 343 5.39 24.60 13.33
CA LYS A 343 4.21 24.77 12.47
C LYS A 343 4.48 24.16 11.10
N VAL A 344 3.54 23.33 10.65
CA VAL A 344 3.50 22.83 9.27
C VAL A 344 2.20 23.31 8.64
N ALA A 345 2.29 23.92 7.46
CA ALA A 345 1.15 24.35 6.68
C ALA A 345 0.93 23.40 5.52
N VAL A 346 -0.26 22.81 5.43
CA VAL A 346 -0.64 21.93 4.32
C VAL A 346 -1.54 22.70 3.35
N ARG A 347 -1.25 22.58 2.06
CA ARG A 347 -2.14 23.04 0.97
C ARG A 347 -2.47 21.87 0.05
N THR A 348 -3.68 21.84 -0.45
CA THR A 348 -4.13 20.91 -1.48
C THR A 348 -4.10 21.57 -2.86
N VAL A 349 -3.92 20.79 -3.91
CA VAL A 349 -3.92 21.23 -5.30
C VAL A 349 -5.02 20.51 -6.07
N GLY A 350 -5.96 21.26 -6.64
CA GLY A 350 -7.05 20.68 -7.43
C GLY A 350 -6.54 20.00 -8.72
N ASN A 351 -7.30 19.02 -9.20
CA ASN A 351 -6.97 18.18 -10.37
C ASN A 351 -5.70 17.34 -10.23
N THR A 352 -5.34 16.99 -8.99
CA THR A 352 -4.28 16.04 -8.67
C THR A 352 -4.82 14.95 -7.77
N LEU A 353 -4.22 13.78 -7.78
CA LEU A 353 -4.48 12.69 -6.86
C LEU A 353 -3.43 12.68 -5.75
N ALA A 354 -2.18 12.62 -6.15
CA ALA A 354 -1.01 12.66 -5.27
C ALA A 354 0.13 13.42 -5.94
N PHE A 355 1.07 13.89 -5.13
CA PHE A 355 2.38 14.28 -5.59
C PHE A 355 3.43 13.32 -5.03
N ASN A 356 4.36 12.92 -5.91
CA ASN A 356 5.45 12.01 -5.58
C ASN A 356 6.78 12.77 -5.47
N GLY A 357 6.98 13.79 -6.31
CA GLY A 357 8.21 14.55 -6.40
C GLY A 357 8.06 16.05 -6.14
N VAL A 358 9.05 16.64 -5.48
CA VAL A 358 9.11 18.09 -5.25
C VAL A 358 10.52 18.64 -5.40
N TYR A 359 10.63 19.78 -6.05
CA TYR A 359 11.82 20.61 -6.04
C TYR A 359 11.50 22.00 -5.46
N ARG A 360 12.40 22.54 -4.63
CA ARG A 360 12.27 23.85 -4.02
C ARG A 360 13.40 24.78 -4.46
N TYR A 361 13.04 25.92 -5.04
CA TYR A 361 13.98 26.98 -5.40
C TYR A 361 14.43 27.82 -4.18
N LYS A 362 15.54 28.50 -4.32
CA LYS A 362 16.09 29.41 -3.27
C LYS A 362 15.13 30.54 -2.88
N ASP A 363 14.26 30.99 -3.79
CA ASP A 363 13.24 32.00 -3.53
C ASP A 363 11.99 31.44 -2.80
N GLY A 364 11.97 30.17 -2.50
CA GLY A 364 10.87 29.47 -1.83
C GLY A 364 9.73 29.04 -2.75
N SER A 365 9.84 29.27 -4.06
CA SER A 365 8.94 28.66 -5.03
C SER A 365 9.22 27.17 -5.20
N THR A 366 8.20 26.41 -5.62
CA THR A 366 8.26 24.96 -5.76
C THR A 366 7.76 24.50 -7.11
N VAL A 367 8.25 23.35 -7.56
CA VAL A 367 7.68 22.54 -8.63
C VAL A 367 7.36 21.18 -8.03
N GLU A 368 6.11 20.77 -8.16
CA GLU A 368 5.60 19.48 -7.70
C GLU A 368 5.22 18.63 -8.91
N VAL A 369 5.49 17.34 -8.86
CA VAL A 369 5.12 16.36 -9.88
C VAL A 369 4.43 15.15 -9.26
N GLY A 370 3.57 14.49 -10.00
CA GLY A 370 2.82 13.33 -9.57
C GLY A 370 1.77 12.94 -10.59
N GLU A 371 0.61 12.52 -10.15
CA GLU A 371 -0.47 12.07 -11.00
C GLU A 371 -1.82 12.73 -10.70
N ASN A 372 -2.74 12.63 -11.64
CA ASN A 372 -4.14 12.99 -11.46
C ASN A 372 -5.04 11.73 -11.41
N ALA A 373 -6.29 11.92 -11.02
CA ALA A 373 -7.28 10.86 -10.93
C ALA A 373 -7.65 10.16 -12.26
N HIS A 374 -7.00 10.51 -13.36
CA HIS A 374 -7.16 9.84 -14.66
C HIS A 374 -5.91 9.02 -15.03
N GLY A 375 -4.98 8.80 -14.08
CA GLY A 375 -3.72 8.14 -14.38
C GLY A 375 -2.87 8.92 -15.39
N GLN A 376 -2.80 10.24 -15.25
CA GLN A 376 -1.96 11.10 -16.10
C GLN A 376 -0.99 11.86 -15.23
N GLY A 377 0.27 11.88 -15.63
CA GLY A 377 1.29 12.68 -14.97
C GLY A 377 0.95 14.17 -14.98
N VAL A 378 1.25 14.84 -13.87
CA VAL A 378 0.99 16.26 -13.69
C VAL A 378 2.23 17.00 -13.17
N VAL A 379 2.30 18.28 -13.51
CA VAL A 379 3.22 19.24 -12.89
C VAL A 379 2.42 20.39 -12.29
N ALA A 380 2.76 20.80 -11.09
CA ALA A 380 2.16 21.94 -10.41
C ALA A 380 3.24 22.89 -9.91
N THR A 381 2.83 24.14 -9.66
CA THR A 381 3.64 25.17 -9.01
C THR A 381 2.77 25.96 -8.04
N LYS A 382 3.38 26.66 -7.09
CA LYS A 382 2.62 27.50 -6.15
C LYS A 382 1.72 28.54 -6.84
N ARG A 383 2.07 28.98 -8.07
CA ARG A 383 1.36 30.03 -8.80
C ARG A 383 0.38 29.49 -9.84
N ALA A 384 0.61 28.31 -10.37
CA ALA A 384 -0.25 27.65 -11.34
C ALA A 384 -0.71 26.31 -10.75
N GLY A 385 -2.01 26.02 -10.87
CA GLY A 385 -2.53 24.69 -10.52
C GLY A 385 -1.88 23.58 -11.35
N ALA A 386 -2.30 22.33 -11.14
CA ALA A 386 -1.75 21.20 -11.86
C ALA A 386 -2.04 21.26 -13.37
N VAL A 387 -1.04 20.96 -14.16
CA VAL A 387 -1.07 20.86 -15.62
C VAL A 387 -0.69 19.44 -16.02
N VAL A 388 -1.48 18.82 -16.90
CA VAL A 388 -1.21 17.47 -17.40
C VAL A 388 0.05 17.44 -18.27
N VAL A 389 0.88 16.44 -18.04
CA VAL A 389 2.07 16.12 -18.82
C VAL A 389 1.71 14.98 -19.78
N HIS A 390 1.25 15.33 -20.97
CA HIS A 390 0.81 14.35 -21.95
C HIS A 390 1.93 13.39 -22.35
N GLY A 391 1.66 12.09 -22.29
CA GLY A 391 2.61 11.02 -22.58
C GLY A 391 3.24 10.39 -21.34
N SER A 392 2.91 10.88 -20.13
CA SER A 392 3.22 10.22 -18.87
C SER A 392 1.95 9.78 -18.15
N SER A 393 2.01 8.66 -17.44
CA SER A 393 0.96 8.17 -16.55
C SER A 393 1.19 8.64 -15.11
N ASP A 394 2.43 8.68 -14.70
CA ASP A 394 2.88 9.16 -13.40
C ASP A 394 4.25 9.82 -13.50
N LEU A 395 4.52 10.79 -12.63
CA LEU A 395 5.83 11.40 -12.48
C LEU A 395 6.29 11.22 -11.04
N GLU A 396 7.42 10.54 -10.86
CA GLU A 396 7.89 10.09 -9.55
C GLU A 396 8.85 11.08 -8.89
N SER A 397 9.72 11.70 -9.67
CA SER A 397 10.77 12.58 -9.14
C SER A 397 11.00 13.77 -10.04
N VAL A 398 11.48 14.90 -9.46
CA VAL A 398 11.79 16.12 -10.19
C VAL A 398 13.05 16.79 -9.67
N SER A 399 13.90 17.25 -10.59
CA SER A 399 15.10 18.01 -10.29
C SER A 399 15.25 19.21 -11.23
N CYS A 400 15.59 20.38 -10.67
CA CYS A 400 15.65 21.63 -11.41
C CYS A 400 17.07 22.21 -11.38
N PRO A 401 17.90 21.92 -12.39
CA PRO A 401 19.28 22.43 -12.47
C PRO A 401 19.35 23.93 -12.69
N THR A 402 18.28 24.57 -13.15
CA THR A 402 18.23 26.04 -13.33
C THR A 402 16.92 26.61 -12.77
N SER A 403 16.85 27.93 -12.60
CA SER A 403 15.61 28.58 -12.13
C SER A 403 14.42 28.49 -13.10
N THR A 404 14.64 28.02 -14.32
CA THR A 404 13.60 27.97 -15.36
C THR A 404 13.38 26.59 -15.95
N THR A 405 14.30 25.66 -15.76
CA THR A 405 14.25 24.33 -16.38
C THR A 405 14.36 23.24 -15.33
N CYS A 406 13.41 22.32 -15.35
CA CYS A 406 13.43 21.09 -14.57
C CYS A 406 13.32 19.87 -15.49
N TRP A 407 13.74 18.75 -14.96
CA TRP A 407 13.50 17.43 -15.51
C TRP A 407 12.75 16.59 -14.49
N ALA A 408 11.71 15.91 -14.94
CA ALA A 408 10.99 14.92 -14.15
C ALA A 408 11.15 13.53 -14.76
N ALA A 409 11.25 12.55 -13.90
CA ALA A 409 11.30 11.13 -14.23
C ALA A 409 9.98 10.46 -13.83
N GLY A 410 9.59 9.38 -14.53
CA GLY A 410 8.37 8.65 -14.26
C GLY A 410 8.06 7.57 -15.28
N LEU A 411 6.77 7.27 -15.46
CA LEU A 411 6.25 6.22 -16.30
C LEU A 411 5.47 6.79 -17.50
N ALA A 412 5.46 6.05 -18.63
CA ALA A 412 4.68 6.39 -19.82
C ALA A 412 3.19 6.09 -19.63
N THR A 413 2.34 6.73 -20.43
CA THR A 413 0.91 6.39 -20.49
C THR A 413 0.69 4.94 -20.90
N THR A 414 -0.34 4.32 -20.29
CA THR A 414 -0.74 2.91 -20.42
C THR A 414 -0.61 2.33 -21.84
N GLY A 415 -0.01 1.14 -21.93
CA GLY A 415 0.17 0.35 -23.15
C GLY A 415 1.62 0.02 -23.50
N SER A 416 2.57 0.60 -22.82
CA SER A 416 3.99 0.22 -22.82
C SER A 416 4.56 0.59 -21.45
N ASP A 417 5.07 -0.39 -20.75
CA ASP A 417 5.83 -0.18 -19.53
C ASP A 417 7.19 0.43 -19.93
N GLU A 418 7.25 1.75 -20.04
CA GLU A 418 8.42 2.50 -20.46
C GLU A 418 8.67 3.68 -19.53
N GLY A 419 9.93 3.92 -19.21
CA GLY A 419 10.35 5.12 -18.49
C GLY A 419 10.10 6.40 -19.30
N VAL A 420 9.89 7.49 -18.60
CA VAL A 420 9.67 8.83 -19.19
C VAL A 420 10.58 9.87 -18.57
N LEU A 421 11.10 10.75 -19.44
CA LEU A 421 11.72 12.01 -19.04
C LEU A 421 10.87 13.17 -19.53
N ALA A 422 10.37 13.98 -18.62
CA ALA A 422 9.61 15.19 -18.93
C ALA A 422 10.44 16.45 -18.66
N LYS A 423 10.62 17.27 -19.68
CA LYS A 423 11.22 18.61 -19.55
C LYS A 423 10.14 19.61 -19.16
N ILE A 424 10.39 20.35 -18.11
CA ILE A 424 9.51 21.38 -17.58
C ILE A 424 10.23 22.72 -17.71
N VAL A 425 9.60 23.69 -18.36
CA VAL A 425 10.18 25.04 -18.55
C VAL A 425 9.21 26.06 -17.97
N ASN A 426 9.71 26.90 -17.06
CA ASN A 426 8.90 27.89 -16.34
C ASN A 426 7.64 27.30 -15.70
N GLY A 427 7.76 26.07 -15.12
CA GLY A 427 6.67 25.37 -14.47
C GLY A 427 5.62 24.75 -15.41
N LYS A 428 5.92 24.66 -16.71
CA LYS A 428 5.02 24.05 -17.71
C LYS A 428 5.72 22.93 -18.47
N PRO A 429 4.98 21.84 -18.82
CA PRO A 429 5.51 20.79 -19.68
C PRO A 429 5.98 21.36 -21.02
N ALA A 430 7.18 21.00 -21.46
CA ALA A 430 7.76 21.48 -22.71
C ALA A 430 8.08 20.34 -23.68
N GLN A 431 8.52 19.20 -23.17
CA GLN A 431 8.87 18.02 -23.95
C GLN A 431 8.72 16.77 -23.08
N VAL A 432 8.24 15.69 -23.65
CA VAL A 432 8.23 14.35 -23.03
C VAL A 432 8.99 13.41 -23.96
N ARG A 433 9.90 12.63 -23.39
CA ARG A 433 10.69 11.63 -24.07
C ARG A 433 10.48 10.28 -23.41
N ARG A 434 10.11 9.27 -24.18
CA ARG A 434 10.10 7.87 -23.74
C ARG A 434 11.52 7.33 -23.67
N VAL A 435 11.77 6.46 -22.69
CA VAL A 435 13.05 5.80 -22.44
C VAL A 435 12.81 4.30 -22.42
N PRO A 436 12.66 3.67 -23.60
CA PRO A 436 12.20 2.27 -23.70
C PRO A 436 13.20 1.24 -23.14
N ALA A 437 14.42 1.65 -22.81
CA ALA A 437 15.38 0.81 -22.10
C ALA A 437 15.05 0.64 -20.61
N PHE A 438 14.03 1.34 -20.08
CA PHE A 438 13.57 1.26 -18.70
C PHE A 438 12.07 1.00 -18.65
N TYR A 439 11.61 0.15 -17.75
CA TYR A 439 10.19 -0.02 -17.41
C TYR A 439 9.61 1.23 -16.74
N GLY A 440 10.41 1.91 -15.92
CA GLY A 440 10.10 3.16 -15.25
C GLY A 440 11.37 3.84 -14.79
N LEU A 441 11.30 5.16 -14.60
CA LEU A 441 12.35 5.95 -13.97
C LEU A 441 11.78 6.53 -12.67
N TYR A 442 12.36 6.18 -11.53
CA TYR A 442 11.82 6.51 -10.22
C TYR A 442 12.52 7.69 -9.55
N GLY A 443 13.81 7.86 -9.77
CA GLY A 443 14.61 8.95 -9.23
C GLY A 443 15.34 9.73 -10.30
N ILE A 444 15.45 11.05 -10.12
CA ILE A 444 16.27 11.92 -10.97
C ILE A 444 16.97 12.99 -10.16
N SER A 445 18.27 13.19 -10.39
CA SER A 445 19.08 14.25 -9.80
C SER A 445 19.91 14.95 -10.87
N CYS A 446 19.84 16.28 -10.93
CA CYS A 446 20.50 17.10 -11.95
C CYS A 446 21.55 18.02 -11.30
N PRO A 447 22.81 17.59 -11.16
CA PRO A 447 23.87 18.39 -10.57
C PRO A 447 24.31 19.55 -11.47
N SER A 448 23.92 19.56 -12.75
CA SER A 448 24.25 20.65 -13.69
C SER A 448 23.12 20.90 -14.69
N ALA A 449 23.17 22.03 -15.39
CA ALA A 449 22.20 22.41 -16.44
C ALA A 449 22.18 21.43 -17.62
N SER A 450 23.26 20.71 -17.85
CA SER A 450 23.43 19.80 -18.99
C SER A 450 23.42 18.32 -18.63
N THR A 451 23.54 17.97 -17.35
CA THR A 451 23.71 16.58 -16.91
C THR A 451 22.78 16.28 -15.76
N CYS A 452 22.02 15.19 -15.89
CA CYS A 452 21.26 14.56 -14.82
C CYS A 452 21.64 13.07 -14.77
N GLU A 453 21.46 12.46 -13.62
CA GLU A 453 21.45 11.00 -13.44
C GLU A 453 20.02 10.59 -13.06
N ALA A 454 19.55 9.50 -13.63
CA ALA A 454 18.26 8.90 -13.26
C ALA A 454 18.42 7.41 -13.03
N VAL A 455 17.56 6.88 -12.16
CA VAL A 455 17.55 5.48 -11.78
C VAL A 455 16.20 4.85 -12.07
N GLY A 456 16.21 3.57 -12.33
CA GLY A 456 15.00 2.82 -12.64
C GLY A 456 15.33 1.36 -12.94
N TYR A 457 14.36 0.68 -13.54
CA TYR A 457 14.40 -0.72 -13.83
C TYR A 457 14.57 -0.97 -15.33
N ASP A 458 15.62 -1.69 -15.70
CA ASP A 458 15.99 -2.00 -17.10
C ASP A 458 15.05 -3.04 -17.71
N THR A 459 14.81 -2.94 -19.01
CA THR A 459 13.94 -3.87 -19.75
C THR A 459 14.69 -5.07 -20.33
N SER A 460 16.03 -5.05 -20.42
CA SER A 460 16.78 -6.10 -21.10
C SER A 460 17.07 -7.31 -20.21
N ASP A 461 17.54 -7.09 -18.98
CA ASP A 461 17.94 -8.14 -18.04
C ASP A 461 17.17 -8.11 -16.71
N ILE A 462 16.16 -7.24 -16.63
CA ILE A 462 15.34 -7.06 -15.42
C ILE A 462 16.25 -6.73 -14.22
N ALA A 463 17.05 -5.66 -14.38
CA ALA A 463 18.03 -5.22 -13.39
C ALA A 463 17.87 -3.75 -13.05
N ASP A 464 18.26 -3.37 -11.86
CA ASP A 464 18.43 -1.96 -11.50
C ASP A 464 19.51 -1.32 -12.34
N ALA A 465 19.21 -0.14 -12.86
CA ALA A 465 20.14 0.56 -13.71
C ALA A 465 20.11 2.08 -13.51
N VAL A 466 21.23 2.68 -13.86
CA VAL A 466 21.44 4.13 -13.91
C VAL A 466 21.53 4.58 -15.35
N THR A 467 20.97 5.75 -15.68
CA THR A 467 21.22 6.41 -16.97
C THR A 467 21.70 7.83 -16.77
N THR A 468 22.78 8.18 -17.44
CA THR A 468 23.26 9.56 -17.53
C THR A 468 22.49 10.30 -18.62
N ILE A 469 21.86 11.40 -18.26
CA ILE A 469 21.10 12.24 -19.20
C ILE A 469 21.93 13.45 -19.55
N THR A 470 22.42 13.51 -20.78
CA THR A 470 23.21 14.65 -21.29
C THR A 470 22.37 15.48 -22.25
N ASN A 471 22.11 16.75 -21.90
CA ASN A 471 21.29 17.69 -22.68
C ASN A 471 19.89 17.11 -23.00
N GLY A 472 19.31 16.31 -22.07
CA GLY A 472 18.01 15.67 -22.21
C GLY A 472 18.01 14.39 -23.05
N VAL A 473 19.17 13.81 -23.32
CA VAL A 473 19.33 12.54 -24.01
C VAL A 473 19.89 11.50 -23.03
N PRO A 474 19.12 10.44 -22.68
CA PRO A 474 19.62 9.37 -21.82
C PRO A 474 20.65 8.51 -22.55
N SER A 475 21.65 8.04 -21.81
CA SER A 475 22.59 6.98 -22.23
C SER A 475 21.91 5.61 -22.23
N ALA A 476 22.63 4.59 -22.70
CA ALA A 476 22.27 3.20 -22.39
C ALA A 476 22.29 2.98 -20.88
N PRO A 477 21.47 2.04 -20.34
CA PRO A 477 21.51 1.65 -18.94
C PRO A 477 22.89 1.20 -18.49
N ALA A 478 23.29 1.59 -17.30
CA ALA A 478 24.46 1.06 -16.59
C ALA A 478 23.94 0.25 -15.41
N GLU A 479 24.00 -1.06 -15.51
CA GLU A 479 23.43 -1.98 -14.54
C GLU A 479 24.21 -2.00 -13.22
N VAL A 480 23.48 -2.21 -12.12
CA VAL A 480 24.04 -2.40 -10.78
C VAL A 480 24.42 -3.88 -10.62
N THR A 481 25.70 -4.12 -10.31
CA THR A 481 26.17 -5.50 -10.07
C THR A 481 25.54 -6.10 -8.83
N GLY A 482 24.97 -7.30 -8.96
CA GLY A 482 24.35 -8.04 -7.87
C GLY A 482 22.89 -8.43 -8.12
N GLY A 483 22.38 -8.06 -9.30
CA GLY A 483 20.94 -8.15 -9.56
C GLY A 483 20.19 -7.03 -8.81
N GLY A 484 19.14 -6.50 -9.39
CA GLY A 484 18.43 -5.39 -8.78
C GLY A 484 16.96 -5.71 -8.67
N GLU A 485 16.31 -5.04 -7.71
CA GLU A 485 14.87 -5.11 -7.61
C GLU A 485 14.20 -3.76 -7.59
N TRP A 486 14.86 -2.68 -7.17
CA TRP A 486 14.22 -1.38 -7.18
C TRP A 486 15.11 -0.23 -6.67
N LEU A 487 15.75 0.51 -7.57
CA LEU A 487 16.32 1.80 -7.19
C LEU A 487 15.22 2.87 -7.23
N ASN A 488 14.91 3.46 -6.07
CA ASN A 488 13.80 4.40 -5.89
C ASN A 488 14.22 5.86 -5.99
N ASP A 489 15.39 6.22 -5.45
CA ASP A 489 15.82 7.60 -5.35
C ASP A 489 17.30 7.75 -5.68
N ILE A 490 17.70 8.97 -6.06
CA ILE A 490 19.08 9.33 -6.40
C ILE A 490 19.39 10.74 -5.94
N SER A 491 20.56 10.92 -5.32
CA SER A 491 21.09 12.21 -4.88
C SER A 491 22.51 12.42 -5.39
N CYS A 492 22.75 13.54 -6.06
CA CYS A 492 24.04 13.88 -6.66
C CYS A 492 24.65 15.10 -5.96
N PRO A 493 25.52 14.93 -4.95
CA PRO A 493 26.22 16.04 -4.31
C PRO A 493 27.19 16.76 -5.24
N THR A 494 27.67 16.10 -6.30
CA THR A 494 28.52 16.71 -7.33
C THR A 494 28.16 16.22 -8.73
N ALA A 495 28.69 16.83 -9.77
CA ALA A 495 28.46 16.41 -11.16
C ALA A 495 29.08 15.03 -11.51
N SER A 496 30.00 14.53 -10.73
CA SER A 496 30.69 13.26 -10.98
C SER A 496 30.43 12.20 -9.90
N GLN A 497 29.76 12.55 -8.82
CA GLN A 497 29.48 11.63 -7.73
C GLN A 497 28.00 11.71 -7.34
N CYS A 498 27.30 10.60 -7.48
CA CYS A 498 25.92 10.41 -7.06
C CYS A 498 25.81 9.18 -6.17
N TYR A 499 24.68 9.05 -5.52
CA TYR A 499 24.30 7.88 -4.73
C TYR A 499 22.85 7.55 -5.08
N ALA A 500 22.58 6.29 -5.38
CA ALA A 500 21.23 5.79 -5.54
C ALA A 500 20.84 4.94 -4.33
N ALA A 501 19.56 4.87 -4.05
CA ALA A 501 19.04 4.06 -2.95
C ALA A 501 17.87 3.20 -3.43
N GLY A 502 17.78 1.99 -2.89
CA GLY A 502 16.76 1.02 -3.22
C GLY A 502 17.09 -0.36 -2.69
N LEU A 503 16.53 -1.39 -3.31
CA LEU A 503 16.83 -2.78 -3.00
C LEU A 503 17.81 -3.33 -4.03
N VAL A 504 18.96 -3.81 -3.60
CA VAL A 504 19.91 -4.56 -4.43
C VAL A 504 20.04 -5.96 -3.87
N ASN A 505 19.75 -6.96 -4.68
CA ASN A 505 19.67 -8.35 -4.24
C ASN A 505 18.81 -8.52 -2.98
N TYR A 506 17.58 -7.96 -3.02
CA TYR A 506 16.59 -7.97 -1.93
C TYR A 506 17.03 -7.32 -0.62
N THR A 507 18.10 -6.53 -0.65
CA THR A 507 18.62 -5.88 0.54
C THR A 507 18.65 -4.37 0.35
N ALA A 508 18.09 -3.63 1.29
CA ALA A 508 18.16 -2.17 1.29
C ALA A 508 19.62 -1.71 1.15
N SER A 509 19.87 -0.82 0.21
CA SER A 509 21.23 -0.49 -0.21
C SER A 509 21.38 0.95 -0.64
N ILE A 510 22.58 1.49 -0.44
CA ILE A 510 23.06 2.71 -1.11
C ILE A 510 24.12 2.32 -2.13
N VAL A 511 23.91 2.68 -3.38
CA VAL A 511 24.82 2.42 -4.50
C VAL A 511 25.59 3.71 -4.84
N PRO A 512 26.91 3.78 -4.62
CA PRO A 512 27.70 4.92 -5.08
C PRO A 512 27.83 4.89 -6.60
N ILE A 513 27.69 6.06 -7.24
CA ILE A 513 27.75 6.20 -8.70
C ILE A 513 28.84 7.23 -9.01
N THR A 514 29.84 6.82 -9.78
CA THR A 514 30.93 7.70 -10.20
C THR A 514 30.90 7.91 -11.71
N ALA A 515 30.65 9.13 -12.15
CA ALA A 515 30.57 9.50 -13.57
C ALA A 515 29.61 8.57 -14.37
N GLY A 516 28.42 8.31 -13.82
CA GLY A 516 27.40 7.46 -14.43
C GLY A 516 27.64 5.94 -14.29
N VAL A 517 28.70 5.53 -13.60
CA VAL A 517 29.03 4.09 -13.41
C VAL A 517 28.70 3.67 -11.97
N PRO A 518 27.77 2.71 -11.77
CA PRO A 518 27.48 2.14 -10.46
C PRO A 518 28.69 1.44 -9.85
N GLY A 519 28.91 1.64 -8.56
CA GLY A 519 29.94 0.95 -7.75
C GLY A 519 29.33 -0.16 -6.89
N THR A 520 30.12 -0.64 -5.93
CA THR A 520 29.68 -1.69 -5.00
C THR A 520 28.61 -1.14 -4.05
N PRO A 521 27.44 -1.78 -3.94
CA PRO A 521 26.41 -1.41 -2.99
C PRO A 521 26.86 -1.50 -1.53
N VAL A 522 26.43 -0.56 -0.70
CA VAL A 522 26.52 -0.62 0.75
C VAL A 522 25.15 -1.05 1.28
N THR A 523 25.08 -2.21 1.94
CA THR A 523 23.83 -2.88 2.28
C THR A 523 23.43 -2.68 3.74
N TYR A 524 22.11 -2.70 4.02
CA TYR A 524 21.48 -2.55 5.32
C TYR A 524 20.51 -3.71 5.58
N PRO A 525 20.98 -4.85 6.13
CA PRO A 525 20.16 -6.06 6.29
C PRO A 525 18.95 -5.89 7.22
N ASP A 526 19.01 -4.92 8.14
CA ASP A 526 17.93 -4.63 9.09
C ASP A 526 16.86 -3.70 8.50
N ALA A 527 17.04 -3.21 7.28
CA ALA A 527 16.07 -2.39 6.57
C ALA A 527 15.32 -3.23 5.52
N TRP A 528 14.00 -3.04 5.50
CA TRP A 528 13.10 -3.76 4.58
C TRP A 528 12.84 -3.00 3.29
N TYR A 529 12.60 -1.71 3.41
CA TYR A 529 12.28 -0.83 2.30
C TYR A 529 13.08 0.48 2.41
N VAL A 530 13.38 1.05 1.26
CA VAL A 530 14.05 2.35 1.14
C VAL A 530 13.06 3.37 0.61
N GLY A 531 12.85 4.45 1.33
CA GLY A 531 11.97 5.56 0.96
C GLY A 531 12.71 6.63 0.17
N GLY A 532 13.47 7.47 0.84
CA GLY A 532 14.18 8.61 0.27
C GLY A 532 15.66 8.64 0.59
N LEU A 533 16.42 9.38 -0.22
CA LEU A 533 17.85 9.56 -0.08
C LEU A 533 18.24 11.03 -0.22
N ALA A 534 18.97 11.57 0.74
CA ALA A 534 19.60 12.87 0.65
C ALA A 534 21.10 12.77 0.94
N CYS A 535 21.92 13.23 0.02
CA CYS A 535 23.39 13.27 0.18
C CYS A 535 23.89 14.72 0.16
N PRO A 536 24.01 15.38 1.32
CA PRO A 536 24.50 16.76 1.41
C PRO A 536 25.93 16.95 0.92
N SER A 537 26.75 15.91 1.00
CA SER A 537 28.14 15.90 0.52
C SER A 537 28.58 14.51 0.12
N VAL A 538 29.69 14.42 -0.59
CA VAL A 538 30.28 13.14 -0.99
C VAL A 538 30.60 12.29 0.24
N GLY A 539 30.13 11.06 0.25
CA GLY A 539 30.32 10.10 1.34
C GLY A 539 29.41 10.32 2.56
N ASN A 540 28.55 11.34 2.56
CA ASN A 540 27.61 11.56 3.66
C ASN A 540 26.19 11.61 3.09
N CYS A 541 25.40 10.61 3.44
CA CYS A 541 24.03 10.44 2.98
C CYS A 541 23.13 10.07 4.16
N ILE A 542 21.87 10.45 4.08
CA ILE A 542 20.80 10.01 4.96
C ILE A 542 19.79 9.27 4.12
N LEU A 543 19.38 8.12 4.60
CA LEU A 543 18.44 7.19 4.00
C LEU A 543 17.30 6.97 4.96
N ASP A 544 16.08 7.06 4.51
CA ASP A 544 14.91 6.65 5.27
C ASP A 544 14.18 5.46 4.63
N GLY A 545 13.23 4.89 5.35
CA GLY A 545 12.49 3.73 4.89
C GLY A 545 11.70 3.05 5.99
N GLU A 546 11.61 1.72 5.88
CA GLU A 546 10.95 0.83 6.82
C GLU A 546 11.92 -0.24 7.32
N ALA A 547 11.85 -0.55 8.61
CA ALA A 547 12.70 -1.56 9.25
C ALA A 547 12.12 -2.97 9.08
N GLY A 548 12.98 -3.93 8.72
CA GLY A 548 12.59 -5.30 8.37
C GLY A 548 11.93 -6.11 9.48
N ASN A 549 12.17 -5.75 10.74
CA ASN A 549 11.74 -6.57 11.88
C ASN A 549 10.54 -6.01 12.63
N THR A 550 10.14 -4.77 12.40
CA THR A 550 9.13 -4.10 13.22
C THR A 550 8.01 -3.44 12.42
N GLY A 551 8.19 -3.25 11.09
CA GLY A 551 7.26 -2.46 10.30
C GLY A 551 7.17 -1.00 10.79
N GLU A 552 8.25 -0.49 11.40
CA GLU A 552 8.38 0.91 11.81
C GLU A 552 9.25 1.67 10.81
N GLY A 553 9.01 2.95 10.67
CA GLY A 553 9.91 3.81 9.91
C GLY A 553 11.32 3.76 10.47
N MET A 554 12.32 3.85 9.60
CA MET A 554 13.73 3.80 9.98
C MET A 554 14.54 4.92 9.32
N VAL A 555 15.68 5.23 9.93
CA VAL A 555 16.70 6.14 9.40
C VAL A 555 18.07 5.50 9.52
N THR A 556 18.86 5.60 8.47
CA THR A 556 20.26 5.17 8.41
C THR A 556 21.02 6.05 7.40
N GLY A 557 22.17 5.64 6.92
CA GLY A 557 22.89 6.38 5.89
C GLY A 557 24.36 6.01 5.76
N LEU A 558 25.12 6.97 5.26
CA LEU A 558 26.57 6.91 5.15
C LEU A 558 27.22 8.08 5.88
N THR A 559 28.21 7.77 6.69
CA THR A 559 29.13 8.78 7.24
C THR A 559 30.55 8.49 6.74
N ASN A 560 31.11 9.43 5.97
CA ASN A 560 32.42 9.27 5.32
C ASN A 560 32.53 8.00 4.47
N GLY A 561 31.44 7.58 3.83
CA GLY A 561 31.36 6.38 2.98
C GLY A 561 31.17 5.07 3.72
N ALA A 562 31.10 5.07 5.06
CA ALA A 562 30.79 3.90 5.87
C ALA A 562 29.30 3.86 6.23
N ALA A 563 28.72 2.65 6.29
CA ALA A 563 27.33 2.45 6.68
C ALA A 563 27.10 2.85 8.14
N ASP A 564 26.05 3.62 8.38
CA ASP A 564 25.56 3.94 9.72
C ASP A 564 24.60 2.84 10.23
N PRO A 565 24.45 2.67 11.54
CA PRO A 565 23.46 1.75 12.08
C PRO A 565 22.03 2.23 11.80
N VAL A 566 21.13 1.26 11.57
CA VAL A 566 19.70 1.53 11.43
C VAL A 566 19.12 2.02 12.75
N LYS A 567 18.37 3.12 12.73
CA LYS A 567 17.65 3.69 13.87
C LYS A 567 16.16 3.61 13.60
N LEU A 568 15.39 3.05 14.53
CA LEU A 568 13.93 2.99 14.46
C LEU A 568 13.32 4.34 14.80
N VAL A 569 12.22 4.68 14.14
CA VAL A 569 11.41 5.88 14.36
C VAL A 569 10.04 5.46 14.89
N SER A 570 9.99 5.07 16.16
CA SER A 570 8.76 4.55 16.77
C SER A 570 7.61 5.56 16.69
N GLY A 571 6.44 5.06 16.30
CA GLY A 571 5.23 5.87 16.03
C GLY A 571 5.07 6.29 14.57
N THR A 572 5.98 5.86 13.69
CA THR A 572 5.80 5.91 12.23
C THR A 572 5.63 4.49 11.68
N GLU A 573 4.86 4.35 10.63
CA GLU A 573 4.72 3.09 9.89
C GLU A 573 5.85 2.96 8.86
N TYR A 574 6.09 4.02 8.13
CA TYR A 574 7.18 4.14 7.17
C TYR A 574 7.60 5.59 6.99
N LEU A 575 8.81 5.77 6.45
CA LEU A 575 9.30 7.05 5.97
C LEU A 575 9.58 6.95 4.47
N TYR A 576 9.16 7.95 3.69
CA TYR A 576 9.24 7.94 2.23
C TYR A 576 10.01 9.12 1.65
N GLY A 577 10.54 9.96 2.49
CA GLY A 577 11.29 11.08 1.97
C GLY A 577 12.12 11.80 2.99
N VAL A 578 13.36 12.08 2.63
CA VAL A 578 14.30 12.86 3.40
C VAL A 578 14.86 14.01 2.56
N GLY A 579 15.00 15.17 3.18
CA GLY A 579 15.64 16.32 2.56
C GLY A 579 16.43 17.13 3.59
N CYS A 580 17.66 17.52 3.26
CA CYS A 580 18.55 18.20 4.20
C CYS A 580 18.67 19.68 3.88
N SER A 581 18.68 20.52 4.91
CA SER A 581 18.94 21.98 4.82
C SER A 581 20.41 22.31 4.97
N SER A 582 21.14 21.46 5.69
CA SER A 582 22.59 21.54 5.90
C SER A 582 23.14 20.10 5.92
N GLY A 583 24.44 19.94 6.13
CA GLY A 583 25.10 18.63 6.09
C GLY A 583 24.53 17.59 7.04
N SER A 584 23.88 17.98 8.13
CA SER A 584 23.38 17.09 9.18
C SER A 584 21.94 17.41 9.63
N ASP A 585 21.39 18.56 9.23
CA ASP A 585 20.02 18.93 9.60
C ASP A 585 19.04 18.57 8.49
N CYS A 586 18.20 17.56 8.71
CA CYS A 586 17.30 17.05 7.70
C CYS A 586 15.84 17.01 8.22
N LEU A 587 14.88 17.01 7.29
CA LEU A 587 13.48 16.73 7.52
C LEU A 587 13.16 15.37 6.92
N LEU A 588 12.51 14.55 7.70
CA LEU A 588 11.97 13.27 7.29
C LEU A 588 10.46 13.37 7.15
N ALA A 589 9.90 12.65 6.20
CA ALA A 589 8.46 12.62 5.94
C ALA A 589 7.97 11.20 5.66
N GLY A 590 6.74 10.89 6.06
CA GLY A 590 6.15 9.55 5.88
C GLY A 590 4.73 9.49 6.39
N ALA A 591 4.37 8.35 6.97
CA ALA A 591 3.08 8.12 7.62
C ALA A 591 3.25 7.65 9.07
N SER A 592 2.29 8.01 9.92
CA SER A 592 2.20 7.51 11.28
C SER A 592 1.78 6.06 11.29
N GLN A 593 2.17 5.33 12.33
CA GLN A 593 1.44 4.11 12.68
C GLN A 593 -0.03 4.46 12.88
N VAL A 594 -0.89 3.58 12.41
CA VAL A 594 -2.33 3.76 12.52
C VAL A 594 -2.70 3.87 13.99
N GLY A 595 -3.22 5.02 14.39
CA GLY A 595 -3.70 5.23 15.75
C GLY A 595 -5.05 4.54 15.98
N VAL A 596 -5.58 4.65 17.20
CA VAL A 596 -6.90 4.12 17.63
C VAL A 596 -8.07 4.55 16.73
N THR A 597 -7.83 5.47 15.79
CA THR A 597 -8.81 5.98 14.82
C THR A 597 -8.82 5.25 13.49
N GLY A 598 -7.92 4.26 13.29
CA GLY A 598 -7.88 3.43 12.07
C GLY A 598 -7.31 4.10 10.81
N TYR A 599 -6.75 5.31 10.90
CA TYR A 599 -6.15 6.01 9.75
C TYR A 599 -4.70 6.39 10.02
N SER A 600 -3.81 6.09 9.09
CA SER A 600 -2.47 6.67 9.06
C SER A 600 -2.55 8.13 8.60
N HIS A 601 -1.81 9.00 9.29
CA HIS A 601 -1.69 10.40 8.91
C HIS A 601 -0.29 10.66 8.40
N GLY A 602 -0.15 11.57 7.47
CA GLY A 602 1.15 12.08 7.08
C GLY A 602 1.90 12.63 8.30
N VAL A 603 3.17 12.32 8.38
CA VAL A 603 4.04 12.80 9.47
C VAL A 603 5.28 13.49 8.92
N VAL A 604 5.82 14.40 9.71
CA VAL A 604 7.15 14.96 9.51
C VAL A 604 7.89 15.02 10.84
N LEU A 605 9.21 14.84 10.80
CA LEU A 605 10.08 15.00 11.95
C LEU A 605 11.44 15.55 11.52
N ASP A 606 12.10 16.24 12.43
CA ASP A 606 13.44 16.77 12.18
C ASP A 606 14.49 15.72 12.59
N ASP A 607 15.56 15.61 11.84
CA ASP A 607 16.80 14.94 12.26
C ASP A 607 17.88 16.02 12.37
N LEU A 608 18.30 16.27 13.59
CA LEU A 608 19.30 17.28 13.92
C LEU A 608 20.61 16.59 14.30
N ASP A 609 21.54 16.54 13.38
CA ASP A 609 22.84 15.91 13.58
C ASP A 609 22.74 14.47 14.12
N GLY A 610 21.82 13.67 13.53
CA GLY A 610 21.55 12.29 13.92
C GLY A 610 20.66 12.16 15.16
N THR A 611 20.08 13.25 15.66
CA THR A 611 19.13 13.25 16.77
C THR A 611 17.72 13.46 16.24
N LEU A 612 16.88 12.43 16.35
CA LEU A 612 15.50 12.46 15.91
C LEU A 612 14.63 13.32 16.82
N GLY A 613 13.91 14.27 16.22
CA GLY A 613 12.96 15.14 16.88
C GLY A 613 11.60 14.47 17.11
N ALA A 614 10.67 15.23 17.67
CA ALA A 614 9.30 14.75 17.87
C ALA A 614 8.55 14.61 16.53
N ILE A 615 7.77 13.54 16.40
CA ILE A 615 6.87 13.33 15.28
C ILE A 615 5.75 14.38 15.31
N ARG A 616 5.53 15.03 14.18
CA ARG A 616 4.44 15.99 13.96
C ARG A 616 3.45 15.38 12.99
N SER A 617 2.32 14.88 13.50
CA SER A 617 1.23 14.36 12.67
C SER A 617 0.51 15.50 11.96
N LEU A 618 0.12 15.26 10.72
CA LEU A 618 -0.61 16.18 9.85
C LEU A 618 -2.01 15.60 9.59
N PRO A 619 -3.02 15.96 10.41
CA PRO A 619 -4.37 15.48 10.22
C PRO A 619 -4.91 15.82 8.83
N ASP A 620 -5.86 15.03 8.34
CA ASP A 620 -6.46 15.16 7.00
C ASP A 620 -5.45 14.96 5.85
N THR A 621 -4.36 14.21 6.08
CA THR A 621 -3.38 13.84 5.05
C THR A 621 -3.10 12.34 5.11
N ASN A 622 -2.67 11.77 3.99
CA ASN A 622 -2.47 10.34 3.84
C ASN A 622 -1.04 10.07 3.33
N GLY A 623 -0.07 10.21 4.22
CA GLY A 623 1.34 10.00 3.91
C GLY A 623 2.00 11.15 3.13
N PHE A 624 3.29 11.30 3.33
CA PHE A 624 4.16 12.21 2.58
C PHE A 624 5.40 11.47 2.10
N GLY A 625 5.84 11.84 0.90
CA GLY A 625 7.04 11.31 0.25
C GLY A 625 8.15 12.34 0.16
N GLN A 626 8.66 12.58 -1.04
CA GLN A 626 9.87 13.36 -1.29
C GLN A 626 9.90 14.71 -0.56
N VAL A 627 11.07 15.06 -0.04
CA VAL A 627 11.32 16.31 0.72
C VAL A 627 12.35 17.16 0.01
N ALA A 628 12.08 18.46 -0.08
CA ALA A 628 13.03 19.47 -0.58
C ALA A 628 13.19 20.60 0.43
N CYS A 629 14.41 20.85 0.89
CA CYS A 629 14.73 21.86 1.87
C CYS A 629 15.42 23.09 1.28
N GLY A 630 15.24 24.24 1.95
CA GLY A 630 16.03 25.45 1.73
C GLY A 630 17.30 25.43 2.60
N THR A 631 17.72 26.62 3.04
CA THR A 631 18.93 26.77 3.87
C THR A 631 18.70 26.44 5.36
N THR A 632 17.47 26.25 5.77
CA THR A 632 17.07 25.90 7.13
C THR A 632 15.87 24.94 7.11
N LEU A 633 15.66 24.13 8.15
CA LEU A 633 14.52 23.22 8.28
C LEU A 633 13.15 23.92 8.25
N ASN A 634 13.08 25.20 8.63
CA ASN A 634 11.87 26.02 8.49
C ASN A 634 11.51 26.35 7.03
N GLN A 635 12.29 25.87 6.10
CA GLN A 635 12.14 26.10 4.66
C GLN A 635 12.05 24.75 3.91
N CYS A 636 11.66 23.67 4.56
CA CYS A 636 11.43 22.40 3.88
C CYS A 636 9.99 22.29 3.35
N VAL A 637 9.83 21.54 2.31
CA VAL A 637 8.55 21.19 1.68
C VAL A 637 8.56 19.70 1.42
N THR A 638 7.46 19.03 1.74
CA THR A 638 7.20 17.64 1.36
C THR A 638 5.89 17.53 0.62
N VAL A 639 5.72 16.47 -0.15
CA VAL A 639 4.56 16.25 -1.01
C VAL A 639 3.95 14.86 -0.77
N GLY A 640 2.66 14.74 -1.03
CA GLY A 640 1.91 13.52 -0.85
C GLY A 640 0.45 13.70 -1.23
N ALA A 641 -0.46 13.08 -0.47
CA ALA A 641 -1.90 13.17 -0.63
C ALA A 641 -2.58 13.72 0.63
N ALA A 642 -3.73 14.34 0.46
CA ALA A 642 -4.61 14.78 1.55
C ALA A 642 -6.06 14.45 1.22
N ASP A 643 -6.85 14.21 2.27
CA ASP A 643 -8.29 14.03 2.15
C ASP A 643 -8.94 15.32 1.63
N ARG A 644 -9.87 15.22 0.71
CA ARG A 644 -10.72 16.35 0.33
C ARG A 644 -11.82 16.50 1.36
N LYS A 645 -11.88 17.68 1.99
CA LYS A 645 -13.00 18.08 2.86
C LYS A 645 -14.26 18.36 2.06
#